data_2806c8c281509f2cc7a73a20287174a7
#
_entry.id   2806c8c281509f2cc7a73a20287174a7
#
_cell.length_a   1.000
_cell.length_b   1.000
_cell.length_c   1.000
_cell.angle_alpha   90.00
_cell.angle_beta   90.00
_cell.angle_gamma   90.00
#
_symmetry.space_group_name_H-M   'P 1'
#
loop_
_entity.id
_entity.type
_entity.pdbx_description
1 polymer ?
#
loop_
_entity_poly.entity_id
_entity_poly.type
_entity_poly.pdbx_seq_one_letter_code
_entity_poly.pdbx_strand_id
1 'polypeptide(L)'
;MIKSAADLIDLENPNYQFVAARLLLFSVRKSLYGKIKDHPTFFEHINKCVDASVYDKEILSNYTEEELNRLGDYIKHKRDYLFTYAGLRQIVDKYLVQDRSTGKVYETPQFMYMMIAATKFSQYPKETRLSYVKRYYDAISKHKINIPTPIMGGVRTPLRQFASCVLVDSDDTLDSIGHSDLAIYKYVAQRAGIGINAGRIRGINSKIRGGEVQHTGVIPFLKKFEATVRSCTQNGIRGGSATVHFPIWHQEIEDIIVLKNNKGTEDNRVRKLDYSIQISKIFYERFIRNEEITLFSPHDVPGLYDAFGTDGFDDLYVGYERNGSIPRKTIGAQELFLDLLKERAETGRIYIMNIDHCNSHSSFVDKVSMSNLCQEITLPTKPLQHIDDPDGEIALCILSAINVGKVKDDSEFEELCDLAVRGLEELIDYQQYPIVAAEKSTKARRSLGVGFIGLAHYLAKLGFDYDSQEAWDAVHGLSESFQYFLLKSSNQIAKEKGACKYFNRTKYSQGILPIDTYKKDVDELSNPTLQHDWETLREDIKLYGLRHSTLSAQMPSESSSVVSNATNGIEPPRGYLSVKQSKKGPLKQIVPQFQSLKNNYTLLWDMPSNRGYINIVAVMQKFFDQAISGNWSYNPENYPDNEVPVSVMAQDMLTCFKYGHKTAYYQNTYDGKSDEIKEEKSNLDSLVQDILNSVEDDCESCKI
;
A
#
# COMPACT_ATOMS: atom_id res chain seq x y z
N MET A 1 -30.03 -1.13 -21.52
CA MET A 1 -30.10 0.11 -20.70
C MET A 1 -28.85 0.38 -19.88
N ILE A 2 -28.35 -0.54 -19.02
CA ILE A 2 -27.13 -0.27 -18.21
C ILE A 2 -25.93 0.01 -19.12
N LYS A 3 -25.65 -0.87 -20.07
CA LYS A 3 -24.56 -0.70 -21.04
C LYS A 3 -24.72 0.59 -21.84
N SER A 4 -25.89 0.84 -22.42
CA SER A 4 -26.16 2.04 -23.20
C SER A 4 -25.93 3.33 -22.41
N ALA A 5 -26.32 3.35 -21.12
CA ALA A 5 -26.03 4.50 -20.24
C ALA A 5 -24.53 4.62 -19.90
N ALA A 6 -23.83 3.48 -19.74
CA ALA A 6 -22.39 3.47 -19.48
C ALA A 6 -21.57 3.93 -20.71
N ASP A 7 -22.00 3.57 -21.91
CA ASP A 7 -21.35 4.00 -23.15
C ASP A 7 -21.42 5.53 -23.35
N LEU A 8 -22.47 6.17 -22.82
CA LEU A 8 -22.66 7.63 -22.86
C LEU A 8 -21.88 8.41 -21.78
N ILE A 9 -21.05 7.75 -20.99
CA ILE A 9 -20.19 8.43 -20.02
C ILE A 9 -19.02 9.06 -20.77
N ASP A 10 -18.97 10.37 -20.81
CA ASP A 10 -17.91 11.20 -21.39
C ASP A 10 -17.81 12.54 -20.66
N LEU A 11 -16.89 13.40 -21.07
CA LEU A 11 -16.68 14.73 -20.47
C LEU A 11 -17.79 15.72 -20.77
N GLU A 12 -18.54 15.52 -21.86
CA GLU A 12 -19.72 16.34 -22.20
C GLU A 12 -20.93 15.93 -21.36
N ASN A 13 -21.04 14.64 -21.04
CA ASN A 13 -22.15 14.02 -20.35
C ASN A 13 -21.75 13.32 -19.04
N PRO A 14 -21.03 13.98 -18.12
CA PRO A 14 -20.42 13.35 -16.95
C PRO A 14 -21.45 12.71 -15.99
N ASN A 15 -22.69 13.20 -16.00
CA ASN A 15 -23.74 12.69 -15.12
C ASN A 15 -24.28 11.31 -15.51
N TYR A 16 -24.00 10.81 -16.72
CA TYR A 16 -24.36 9.43 -17.08
C TYR A 16 -23.68 8.40 -16.21
N GLN A 17 -22.54 8.71 -15.59
CA GLN A 17 -21.92 7.82 -14.59
C GLN A 17 -22.85 7.52 -13.40
N PHE A 18 -23.70 8.46 -12.99
CA PHE A 18 -24.70 8.24 -11.94
C PHE A 18 -25.98 7.57 -12.46
N VAL A 19 -26.37 7.86 -13.71
CA VAL A 19 -27.52 7.20 -14.36
C VAL A 19 -27.25 5.70 -14.51
N ALA A 20 -26.08 5.34 -15.07
CA ALA A 20 -25.68 3.95 -15.25
C ALA A 20 -25.56 3.20 -13.89
N ALA A 21 -25.01 3.88 -12.86
CA ALA A 21 -24.95 3.36 -11.51
C ALA A 21 -26.34 3.03 -10.92
N ARG A 22 -27.30 3.94 -11.06
CA ARG A 22 -28.67 3.73 -10.56
C ARG A 22 -29.38 2.59 -11.27
N LEU A 23 -29.20 2.46 -12.58
CA LEU A 23 -29.74 1.32 -13.34
C LEU A 23 -29.14 0.00 -12.89
N LEU A 24 -27.82 -0.04 -12.64
CA LEU A 24 -27.14 -1.22 -12.10
C LEU A 24 -27.66 -1.55 -10.69
N LEU A 25 -27.79 -0.55 -9.82
CA LEU A 25 -28.30 -0.72 -8.46
C LEU A 25 -29.72 -1.32 -8.46
N PHE A 26 -30.59 -0.82 -9.35
CA PHE A 26 -31.95 -1.37 -9.49
C PHE A 26 -31.93 -2.82 -9.95
N SER A 27 -31.02 -3.19 -10.86
CA SER A 27 -30.84 -4.57 -11.28
C SER A 27 -30.40 -5.47 -10.13
N VAL A 28 -29.44 -5.02 -9.31
CA VAL A 28 -28.95 -5.73 -8.13
C VAL A 28 -30.09 -5.93 -7.10
N ARG A 29 -30.82 -4.88 -6.76
CA ARG A 29 -31.93 -4.93 -5.81
C ARG A 29 -33.06 -5.85 -6.29
N LYS A 30 -33.40 -5.79 -7.59
CA LYS A 30 -34.41 -6.68 -8.19
C LYS A 30 -33.97 -8.15 -8.12
N SER A 31 -32.70 -8.43 -8.37
CA SER A 31 -32.15 -9.78 -8.26
C SER A 31 -32.18 -10.31 -6.83
N LEU A 32 -31.91 -9.46 -5.83
CA LEU A 32 -31.86 -9.85 -4.40
C LEU A 32 -33.23 -10.03 -3.77
N TYR A 33 -34.17 -9.13 -4.06
CA TYR A 33 -35.43 -8.99 -3.30
C TYR A 33 -36.66 -9.12 -4.19
N GLY A 34 -36.52 -9.32 -5.49
CA GLY A 34 -37.64 -9.33 -6.45
C GLY A 34 -38.26 -7.97 -6.72
N LYS A 35 -37.94 -6.97 -5.87
CA LYS A 35 -38.45 -5.60 -5.93
C LYS A 35 -37.30 -4.59 -5.81
N ILE A 36 -37.52 -3.34 -6.25
CA ILE A 36 -36.50 -2.30 -6.27
C ILE A 36 -36.47 -1.52 -4.94
N LYS A 37 -37.61 -1.37 -4.28
CA LYS A 37 -37.77 -0.47 -3.13
C LYS A 37 -37.87 -1.18 -1.77
N ASP A 38 -38.29 -2.43 -1.76
CA ASP A 38 -38.49 -3.16 -0.50
C ASP A 38 -37.19 -3.85 -0.07
N HIS A 39 -36.82 -3.69 1.18
CA HIS A 39 -35.69 -4.36 1.82
C HIS A 39 -36.21 -5.21 2.98
N PRO A 40 -35.61 -6.38 3.24
CA PRO A 40 -35.85 -7.09 4.50
C PRO A 40 -35.37 -6.23 5.68
N THR A 41 -35.82 -6.54 6.89
CA THR A 41 -35.19 -5.97 8.09
C THR A 41 -33.72 -6.38 8.13
N PHE A 42 -32.91 -5.63 8.84
CA PHE A 42 -31.47 -5.95 8.91
C PHE A 42 -31.23 -7.29 9.61
N PHE A 43 -32.02 -7.61 10.63
CA PHE A 43 -31.96 -8.88 11.31
C PHE A 43 -32.33 -10.07 10.40
N GLU A 44 -33.44 -9.97 9.64
CA GLU A 44 -33.80 -10.98 8.66
C GLU A 44 -32.73 -11.19 7.59
N HIS A 45 -32.12 -10.09 7.12
CA HIS A 45 -31.04 -10.15 6.16
C HIS A 45 -29.82 -10.90 6.71
N ILE A 46 -29.41 -10.60 7.96
CA ILE A 46 -28.29 -11.27 8.62
C ILE A 46 -28.56 -12.76 8.76
N ASN A 47 -29.73 -13.15 9.29
CA ASN A 47 -30.09 -14.57 9.43
C ASN A 47 -30.01 -15.32 8.10
N LYS A 48 -30.59 -14.75 7.05
CA LYS A 48 -30.52 -15.34 5.70
C LYS A 48 -29.09 -15.55 5.21
N CYS A 49 -28.19 -14.61 5.49
CA CYS A 49 -26.78 -14.69 5.08
C CYS A 49 -25.97 -15.66 5.97
N VAL A 50 -26.29 -15.76 7.24
CA VAL A 50 -25.70 -16.75 8.17
C VAL A 50 -26.14 -18.16 7.80
N ASP A 51 -27.44 -18.39 7.53
CA ASP A 51 -27.98 -19.68 7.09
C ASP A 51 -27.36 -20.14 5.77
N ALA A 52 -27.06 -19.18 4.87
CA ALA A 52 -26.35 -19.45 3.63
C ALA A 52 -24.81 -19.60 3.83
N SER A 53 -24.32 -19.55 5.07
CA SER A 53 -22.90 -19.63 5.43
C SER A 53 -22.00 -18.60 4.74
N VAL A 54 -22.55 -17.45 4.35
CA VAL A 54 -21.82 -16.35 3.71
C VAL A 54 -21.46 -15.23 4.68
N TYR A 55 -22.18 -15.12 5.81
CA TYR A 55 -21.80 -14.27 6.94
C TYR A 55 -21.30 -15.11 8.11
N ASP A 56 -20.41 -14.53 8.89
CA ASP A 56 -19.94 -15.11 10.14
C ASP A 56 -21.08 -15.09 11.17
N LYS A 57 -21.38 -16.27 11.73
CA LYS A 57 -22.45 -16.42 12.71
C LYS A 57 -22.22 -15.69 14.04
N GLU A 58 -20.98 -15.31 14.34
CA GLU A 58 -20.61 -14.61 15.58
C GLU A 58 -21.37 -13.28 15.77
N ILE A 59 -21.77 -12.64 14.66
CA ILE A 59 -22.58 -11.42 14.72
C ILE A 59 -23.88 -11.60 15.51
N LEU A 60 -24.55 -12.77 15.40
CA LEU A 60 -25.77 -13.07 16.12
C LEU A 60 -25.57 -13.35 17.61
N SER A 61 -24.36 -13.71 18.03
CA SER A 61 -24.01 -13.86 19.46
C SER A 61 -23.56 -12.56 20.09
N ASN A 62 -23.00 -11.63 19.30
CA ASN A 62 -22.50 -10.35 19.78
C ASN A 62 -23.59 -9.29 19.98
N TYR A 63 -24.69 -9.36 19.20
CA TYR A 63 -25.79 -8.38 19.21
C TYR A 63 -27.13 -9.06 19.47
N THR A 64 -28.02 -8.35 20.18
CA THR A 64 -29.42 -8.75 20.27
C THR A 64 -30.18 -8.38 19.00
N GLU A 65 -31.33 -9.05 18.77
CA GLU A 65 -32.22 -8.70 17.65
C GLU A 65 -32.64 -7.24 17.68
N GLU A 66 -32.95 -6.70 18.88
CA GLU A 66 -33.32 -5.28 19.04
C GLU A 66 -32.19 -4.35 18.60
N GLU A 67 -30.93 -4.63 18.99
CA GLU A 67 -29.79 -3.84 18.58
C GLU A 67 -29.59 -3.88 17.05
N LEU A 68 -29.70 -5.06 16.43
CA LEU A 68 -29.59 -5.20 14.99
C LEU A 68 -30.71 -4.47 14.24
N ASN A 69 -31.92 -4.51 14.74
CA ASN A 69 -33.05 -3.76 14.17
C ASN A 69 -32.82 -2.24 14.31
N ARG A 70 -32.34 -1.76 15.47
CA ARG A 70 -31.96 -0.34 15.66
C ARG A 70 -30.84 0.13 14.72
N LEU A 71 -29.89 -0.75 14.36
CA LEU A 71 -28.90 -0.46 13.33
C LEU A 71 -29.53 -0.47 11.94
N GLY A 72 -30.46 -1.39 11.68
CA GLY A 72 -31.23 -1.47 10.43
C GLY A 72 -31.99 -0.17 10.15
N ASP A 73 -32.71 0.37 11.13
CA ASP A 73 -33.45 1.63 11.04
C ASP A 73 -32.53 2.85 10.77
N TYR A 74 -31.28 2.74 11.19
CA TYR A 74 -30.29 3.80 10.94
C TYR A 74 -29.73 3.77 9.50
N ILE A 75 -29.83 2.65 8.79
CA ILE A 75 -29.30 2.52 7.43
C ILE A 75 -29.93 3.54 6.48
N LYS A 76 -29.10 4.22 5.70
CA LYS A 76 -29.54 5.20 4.71
C LYS A 76 -29.32 4.66 3.29
N HIS A 77 -30.23 3.78 2.82
CA HIS A 77 -30.15 3.16 1.49
C HIS A 77 -30.01 4.13 0.32
N LYS A 78 -30.45 5.40 0.50
CA LYS A 78 -30.26 6.46 -0.50
C LYS A 78 -28.78 6.82 -0.74
N ARG A 79 -27.87 6.46 0.17
CA ARG A 79 -26.42 6.68 -0.01
C ARG A 79 -25.85 5.83 -1.14
N ASP A 80 -26.52 4.76 -1.56
CA ASP A 80 -26.16 4.01 -2.78
C ASP A 80 -26.17 4.89 -4.04
N TYR A 81 -26.89 6.04 -4.03
CA TYR A 81 -26.90 6.99 -5.14
C TYR A 81 -25.65 7.88 -5.22
N LEU A 82 -24.76 7.79 -4.24
CA LEU A 82 -23.45 8.46 -4.26
C LEU A 82 -22.43 7.74 -5.16
N PHE A 83 -22.66 6.47 -5.47
CA PHE A 83 -21.78 5.71 -6.35
C PHE A 83 -21.82 6.20 -7.79
N THR A 84 -20.65 6.30 -8.41
CA THR A 84 -20.49 6.29 -9.85
C THR A 84 -20.68 4.89 -10.42
N TYR A 85 -20.84 4.75 -11.72
CA TYR A 85 -20.96 3.43 -12.37
C TYR A 85 -19.71 2.56 -12.10
N ALA A 86 -18.51 3.13 -12.27
CA ALA A 86 -17.27 2.41 -12.01
C ALA A 86 -17.18 1.97 -10.53
N GLY A 87 -17.50 2.85 -9.57
CA GLY A 87 -17.51 2.53 -8.14
C GLY A 87 -18.50 1.43 -7.79
N LEU A 88 -19.72 1.49 -8.29
CA LEU A 88 -20.73 0.47 -8.04
C LEU A 88 -20.37 -0.88 -8.69
N ARG A 89 -19.78 -0.85 -9.89
CA ARG A 89 -19.28 -2.07 -10.55
C ARG A 89 -18.20 -2.76 -9.71
N GLN A 90 -17.22 -1.97 -9.19
CA GLN A 90 -16.20 -2.51 -8.29
C GLN A 90 -16.83 -3.17 -7.06
N ILE A 91 -17.81 -2.51 -6.43
CA ILE A 91 -18.53 -3.06 -5.27
C ILE A 91 -19.21 -4.39 -5.64
N VAL A 92 -20.02 -4.40 -6.69
CA VAL A 92 -20.82 -5.58 -7.10
C VAL A 92 -19.92 -6.73 -7.54
N ASP A 93 -18.89 -6.45 -8.33
CA ASP A 93 -18.09 -7.51 -8.93
C ASP A 93 -17.04 -8.09 -7.96
N LYS A 94 -16.57 -7.28 -6.99
CA LYS A 94 -15.44 -7.69 -6.13
C LYS A 94 -15.79 -7.84 -4.65
N TYR A 95 -16.63 -6.95 -4.10
CA TYR A 95 -16.73 -6.78 -2.65
C TYR A 95 -18.04 -7.28 -2.03
N LEU A 96 -19.16 -7.18 -2.73
CA LEU A 96 -20.39 -7.80 -2.20
C LEU A 96 -20.22 -9.32 -2.06
N VAL A 97 -20.71 -9.83 -0.96
CA VAL A 97 -20.72 -11.28 -0.74
C VAL A 97 -21.55 -11.95 -1.82
N GLN A 98 -20.94 -12.89 -2.51
CA GLN A 98 -21.54 -13.57 -3.64
C GLN A 98 -21.04 -15.01 -3.79
N ASP A 99 -21.88 -15.88 -4.35
CA ASP A 99 -21.45 -17.14 -4.90
C ASP A 99 -20.84 -16.90 -6.29
N ARG A 100 -19.53 -17.06 -6.41
CA ARG A 100 -18.80 -16.75 -7.65
C ARG A 100 -19.03 -17.78 -8.76
N SER A 101 -19.49 -18.97 -8.41
CA SER A 101 -19.84 -20.01 -9.41
C SER A 101 -21.13 -19.68 -10.15
N THR A 102 -22.11 -19.13 -9.45
CA THR A 102 -23.42 -18.76 -9.99
C THR A 102 -23.57 -17.27 -10.27
N GLY A 103 -22.71 -16.43 -9.72
CA GLY A 103 -22.84 -14.97 -9.76
C GLY A 103 -23.93 -14.41 -8.84
N LYS A 104 -24.51 -15.25 -7.96
CA LYS A 104 -25.55 -14.82 -7.03
C LYS A 104 -24.97 -13.92 -5.94
N VAL A 105 -25.44 -12.69 -5.87
CA VAL A 105 -25.12 -11.72 -4.81
C VAL A 105 -26.10 -11.90 -3.64
N TYR A 106 -25.62 -11.65 -2.41
CA TYR A 106 -26.42 -11.83 -1.19
C TYR A 106 -26.78 -10.54 -0.47
N GLU A 107 -26.12 -9.43 -0.76
CA GLU A 107 -26.26 -8.16 -0.02
C GLU A 107 -26.26 -6.93 -0.93
N THR A 108 -26.71 -5.79 -0.40
CA THR A 108 -26.58 -4.47 -1.03
C THR A 108 -25.41 -3.70 -0.41
N PRO A 109 -24.91 -2.61 -1.05
CA PRO A 109 -23.78 -1.86 -0.50
C PRO A 109 -24.03 -1.31 0.91
N GLN A 110 -25.23 -0.82 1.21
CA GLN A 110 -25.51 -0.29 2.55
C GLN A 110 -25.55 -1.36 3.62
N PHE A 111 -26.07 -2.55 3.32
CA PHE A 111 -25.98 -3.69 4.25
C PHE A 111 -24.53 -4.13 4.45
N MET A 112 -23.72 -4.17 3.38
CA MET A 112 -22.28 -4.43 3.48
C MET A 112 -21.60 -3.44 4.44
N TYR A 113 -21.82 -2.14 4.26
CA TYR A 113 -21.19 -1.12 5.10
C TYR A 113 -21.64 -1.22 6.57
N MET A 114 -22.93 -1.42 6.81
CA MET A 114 -23.43 -1.59 8.19
C MET A 114 -22.87 -2.84 8.85
N MET A 115 -22.78 -3.96 8.11
CA MET A 115 -22.18 -5.20 8.61
C MET A 115 -20.69 -5.03 8.92
N ILE A 116 -19.94 -4.34 8.07
CA ILE A 116 -18.52 -4.05 8.34
C ILE A 116 -18.39 -3.23 9.64
N ALA A 117 -19.19 -2.18 9.79
CA ALA A 117 -19.18 -1.35 11.00
C ALA A 117 -19.58 -2.15 12.26
N ALA A 118 -20.66 -2.91 12.18
CA ALA A 118 -21.13 -3.74 13.30
C ALA A 118 -20.10 -4.80 13.71
N THR A 119 -19.48 -5.48 12.73
CA THR A 119 -18.46 -6.49 13.01
C THR A 119 -17.23 -5.88 13.69
N LYS A 120 -16.73 -4.74 13.20
CA LYS A 120 -15.56 -4.07 13.77
C LYS A 120 -15.75 -3.69 15.24
N PHE A 121 -16.88 -3.12 15.59
CA PHE A 121 -17.14 -2.63 16.95
C PHE A 121 -17.95 -3.60 17.83
N SER A 122 -18.04 -4.86 17.44
CA SER A 122 -18.83 -5.88 18.17
C SER A 122 -18.34 -6.11 19.60
N GLN A 123 -17.05 -5.91 19.86
CA GLN A 123 -16.42 -6.12 21.17
C GLN A 123 -16.40 -4.84 22.05
N TYR A 124 -16.90 -3.73 21.54
CA TYR A 124 -17.03 -2.51 22.35
C TYR A 124 -18.08 -2.66 23.46
N PRO A 125 -17.97 -1.91 24.58
CA PRO A 125 -18.97 -1.92 25.63
C PRO A 125 -20.38 -1.66 25.09
N LYS A 126 -21.37 -2.39 25.58
CA LYS A 126 -22.76 -2.34 25.09
C LYS A 126 -23.33 -0.91 25.05
N GLU A 127 -22.92 -0.08 26.00
CA GLU A 127 -23.38 1.30 26.15
C GLU A 127 -22.90 2.21 25.02
N THR A 128 -21.75 1.92 24.42
CA THR A 128 -21.09 2.78 23.44
C THR A 128 -21.04 2.18 22.04
N ARG A 129 -21.09 0.84 21.89
CA ARG A 129 -20.85 0.16 20.61
C ARG A 129 -21.75 0.62 19.47
N LEU A 130 -23.06 0.82 19.74
CA LEU A 130 -23.97 1.26 18.68
C LEU A 130 -23.66 2.68 18.20
N SER A 131 -23.13 3.54 19.08
CA SER A 131 -22.67 4.88 18.70
C SER A 131 -21.48 4.79 17.75
N TYR A 132 -20.45 3.99 18.08
CA TYR A 132 -19.29 3.79 17.22
C TYR A 132 -19.66 3.13 15.89
N VAL A 133 -20.53 2.12 15.89
CA VAL A 133 -21.05 1.49 14.67
C VAL A 133 -21.69 2.51 13.75
N LYS A 134 -22.57 3.39 14.26
CA LYS A 134 -23.26 4.42 13.48
C LYS A 134 -22.28 5.47 12.92
N ARG A 135 -21.35 5.95 13.74
CA ARG A 135 -20.33 6.93 13.33
C ARG A 135 -19.43 6.35 12.23
N TYR A 136 -18.96 5.12 12.43
CA TYR A 136 -18.11 4.44 11.42
C TYR A 136 -18.89 4.13 10.13
N TYR A 137 -20.13 3.64 10.24
CA TYR A 137 -21.02 3.47 9.09
C TYR A 137 -21.21 4.77 8.30
N ASP A 138 -21.44 5.89 9.02
CA ASP A 138 -21.55 7.20 8.38
C ASP A 138 -20.28 7.58 7.62
N ALA A 139 -19.11 7.36 8.21
CA ALA A 139 -17.83 7.69 7.61
C ALA A 139 -17.56 6.89 6.32
N ILE A 140 -17.76 5.55 6.35
CA ILE A 140 -17.50 4.69 5.18
C ILE A 140 -18.60 4.82 4.11
N SER A 141 -19.87 4.91 4.47
CA SER A 141 -20.98 5.01 3.52
C SER A 141 -21.11 6.39 2.85
N LYS A 142 -20.51 7.43 3.45
CA LYS A 142 -20.33 8.75 2.84
C LYS A 142 -19.01 8.87 2.07
N HIS A 143 -18.24 7.78 1.98
CA HIS A 143 -16.96 7.70 1.29
C HIS A 143 -15.89 8.66 1.84
N LYS A 144 -15.90 8.93 3.15
CA LYS A 144 -14.91 9.76 3.85
C LYS A 144 -13.75 8.94 4.40
N ILE A 145 -14.02 7.71 4.85
CA ILE A 145 -13.01 6.68 5.12
C ILE A 145 -13.08 5.65 4.01
N ASN A 146 -11.94 5.36 3.43
CA ASN A 146 -11.74 4.31 2.46
C ASN A 146 -11.18 3.07 3.15
N ILE A 147 -11.72 1.91 2.83
CA ILE A 147 -11.32 0.62 3.40
C ILE A 147 -10.77 -0.29 2.31
N PRO A 148 -9.67 -1.01 2.59
CA PRO A 148 -8.98 -1.82 1.60
C PRO A 148 -9.74 -3.09 1.24
N THR A 149 -9.32 -3.69 0.13
CA THR A 149 -9.91 -4.91 -0.43
C THR A 149 -10.11 -6.05 0.58
N PRO A 150 -9.13 -6.41 1.45
CA PRO A 150 -9.34 -7.50 2.41
C PRO A 150 -10.43 -7.21 3.45
N ILE A 151 -10.56 -5.95 3.87
CA ILE A 151 -11.60 -5.51 4.82
C ILE A 151 -12.96 -5.48 4.12
N MET A 152 -13.04 -4.84 2.95
CA MET A 152 -14.29 -4.67 2.21
C MET A 152 -14.90 -6.00 1.76
N GLY A 153 -14.05 -6.94 1.35
CA GLY A 153 -14.48 -8.27 0.92
C GLY A 153 -14.55 -9.33 2.03
N GLY A 154 -13.86 -9.13 3.18
CA GLY A 154 -13.66 -10.16 4.19
C GLY A 154 -14.37 -9.94 5.53
N VAL A 155 -14.35 -8.72 6.06
CA VAL A 155 -15.03 -8.41 7.32
C VAL A 155 -16.53 -8.68 7.20
N ARG A 156 -17.10 -9.43 8.09
CA ARG A 156 -18.43 -10.06 8.12
C ARG A 156 -18.51 -11.49 7.55
N THR A 157 -17.48 -11.99 6.90
CA THR A 157 -17.45 -13.35 6.33
C THR A 157 -16.66 -14.30 7.23
N PRO A 158 -16.76 -15.62 7.05
CA PRO A 158 -15.95 -16.59 7.81
C PRO A 158 -14.44 -16.48 7.56
N LEU A 159 -13.99 -15.81 6.47
CA LEU A 159 -12.57 -15.61 6.19
C LEU A 159 -12.07 -14.37 6.93
N ARG A 160 -11.30 -14.59 7.99
CA ARG A 160 -10.81 -13.55 8.90
C ARG A 160 -9.32 -13.23 8.71
N GLN A 161 -8.91 -12.89 7.49
CA GLN A 161 -7.58 -12.36 7.18
C GLN A 161 -7.74 -11.00 6.53
N PHE A 162 -7.24 -9.91 7.17
CA PHE A 162 -7.51 -8.53 6.80
C PHE A 162 -6.26 -7.73 6.49
N ALA A 163 -5.07 -8.28 6.74
CA ALA A 163 -3.82 -7.63 6.38
C ALA A 163 -3.61 -7.69 4.86
N SER A 164 -3.39 -6.54 4.25
CA SER A 164 -3.04 -6.42 2.83
C SER A 164 -1.57 -6.73 2.59
N CYS A 165 -0.72 -6.38 3.56
CA CYS A 165 0.73 -6.35 3.46
C CYS A 165 1.34 -7.34 4.43
N VAL A 166 2.17 -8.24 3.90
CA VAL A 166 2.87 -9.28 4.64
C VAL A 166 4.35 -9.23 4.29
N LEU A 167 5.21 -9.10 5.28
CA LEU A 167 6.66 -9.00 5.14
C LEU A 167 7.30 -10.28 5.71
N VAL A 168 8.00 -11.00 4.84
CA VAL A 168 8.67 -12.28 5.17
C VAL A 168 10.17 -12.11 4.97
N ASP A 169 10.93 -12.22 6.05
CA ASP A 169 12.39 -12.17 6.02
C ASP A 169 12.94 -13.60 5.94
N SER A 170 13.90 -13.84 5.03
CA SER A 170 14.54 -15.14 4.84
C SER A 170 16.01 -15.08 5.23
N ASP A 171 16.47 -16.04 6.04
CA ASP A 171 17.87 -16.19 6.40
C ASP A 171 18.62 -17.10 5.42
N ASP A 172 19.94 -17.18 5.56
CA ASP A 172 20.87 -17.93 4.70
C ASP A 172 20.93 -19.43 5.05
N THR A 173 19.78 -20.06 5.31
CA THR A 173 19.66 -21.50 5.54
C THR A 173 18.53 -22.12 4.72
N LEU A 174 18.66 -23.39 4.33
CA LEU A 174 17.60 -24.07 3.58
C LEU A 174 16.30 -24.16 4.39
N ASP A 175 16.39 -24.31 5.71
CA ASP A 175 15.22 -24.34 6.58
C ASP A 175 14.51 -22.98 6.59
N SER A 176 15.24 -21.89 6.79
CA SER A 176 14.64 -20.56 6.76
C SER A 176 14.02 -20.21 5.40
N ILE A 177 14.73 -20.51 4.30
CA ILE A 177 14.21 -20.32 2.93
C ILE A 177 12.94 -21.17 2.72
N GLY A 178 12.94 -22.44 3.16
CA GLY A 178 11.81 -23.35 3.03
C GLY A 178 10.59 -22.90 3.84
N HIS A 179 10.80 -22.43 5.07
CA HIS A 179 9.72 -21.94 5.93
C HIS A 179 9.20 -20.57 5.49
N SER A 180 10.05 -19.70 4.96
CA SER A 180 9.63 -18.47 4.29
C SER A 180 8.70 -18.76 3.10
N ASP A 181 9.08 -19.73 2.27
CA ASP A 181 8.28 -20.18 1.12
C ASP A 181 6.89 -20.71 1.55
N LEU A 182 6.84 -21.52 2.61
CA LEU A 182 5.57 -22.00 3.18
C LEU A 182 4.70 -20.85 3.73
N ALA A 183 5.32 -19.86 4.38
CA ALA A 183 4.63 -18.68 4.86
C ALA A 183 4.00 -17.89 3.71
N ILE A 184 4.74 -17.72 2.61
CA ILE A 184 4.26 -17.05 1.39
C ILE A 184 3.02 -17.78 0.85
N TYR A 185 3.04 -19.11 0.72
CA TYR A 185 1.86 -19.90 0.29
C TYR A 185 0.61 -19.56 1.12
N LYS A 186 0.74 -19.62 2.44
CA LYS A 186 -0.39 -19.46 3.35
C LYS A 186 -1.03 -18.06 3.24
N TYR A 187 -0.21 -17.02 3.04
CA TYR A 187 -0.71 -15.65 2.95
C TYR A 187 -1.21 -15.26 1.57
N VAL A 188 -0.55 -15.70 0.50
CA VAL A 188 -1.03 -15.48 -0.88
C VAL A 188 -2.40 -16.13 -1.08
N ALA A 189 -2.60 -17.35 -0.58
CA ALA A 189 -3.90 -18.03 -0.62
C ALA A 189 -5.01 -17.23 0.10
N GLN A 190 -4.66 -16.34 1.03
CA GLN A 190 -5.58 -15.50 1.79
C GLN A 190 -5.57 -14.02 1.36
N ARG A 191 -5.24 -13.73 0.11
CA ARG A 191 -5.33 -12.40 -0.54
C ARG A 191 -4.28 -11.38 -0.14
N ALA A 192 -3.17 -11.79 0.47
CA ALA A 192 -2.11 -10.87 0.84
C ALA A 192 -1.11 -10.63 -0.31
N GLY A 193 -0.57 -9.42 -0.40
CA GLY A 193 0.63 -9.09 -1.17
C GLY A 193 1.87 -9.26 -0.31
N ILE A 194 2.96 -9.76 -0.91
CA ILE A 194 4.12 -10.21 -0.16
C ILE A 194 5.34 -9.32 -0.44
N GLY A 195 5.99 -8.84 0.63
CA GLY A 195 7.39 -8.43 0.61
C GLY A 195 8.26 -9.61 1.04
N ILE A 196 9.32 -9.88 0.30
CA ILE A 196 10.28 -10.95 0.60
C ILE A 196 11.65 -10.31 0.77
N ASN A 197 12.33 -10.56 1.87
CA ASN A 197 13.73 -10.20 2.00
C ASN A 197 14.59 -11.43 1.68
N ALA A 198 15.37 -11.36 0.62
CA ALA A 198 16.34 -12.38 0.22
C ALA A 198 17.79 -11.87 0.28
N GLY A 199 17.99 -10.66 0.77
CA GLY A 199 19.29 -9.98 0.83
C GLY A 199 20.31 -10.60 1.79
N ARG A 200 19.89 -11.54 2.64
CA ARG A 200 20.78 -12.33 3.52
C ARG A 200 21.35 -13.56 2.84
N ILE A 201 20.71 -14.06 1.76
CA ILE A 201 21.10 -15.30 1.10
C ILE A 201 22.45 -15.10 0.42
N ARG A 202 23.38 -16.03 0.65
CA ARG A 202 24.74 -16.00 0.07
C ARG A 202 24.73 -16.02 -1.46
N GLY A 203 25.73 -15.37 -2.04
CA GLY A 203 25.90 -15.30 -3.48
C GLY A 203 26.44 -16.59 -4.09
N ILE A 204 26.46 -16.62 -5.43
CA ILE A 204 27.00 -17.73 -6.23
C ILE A 204 28.45 -18.03 -5.86
N ASN A 205 28.81 -19.31 -5.92
CA ASN A 205 30.14 -19.84 -5.58
C ASN A 205 30.57 -19.69 -4.11
N SER A 206 29.72 -19.19 -3.23
CA SER A 206 29.99 -19.19 -1.80
C SER A 206 30.16 -20.62 -1.29
N LYS A 207 31.09 -20.81 -0.35
CA LYS A 207 31.41 -22.12 0.19
C LYS A 207 30.27 -22.70 1.03
N ILE A 208 29.98 -23.98 0.82
CA ILE A 208 29.06 -24.79 1.62
C ILE A 208 29.82 -25.96 2.20
N ARG A 209 29.57 -26.35 3.43
CA ARG A 209 30.23 -27.49 4.14
C ARG A 209 31.76 -27.41 4.08
N GLY A 210 32.33 -26.23 4.38
CA GLY A 210 33.78 -26.07 4.36
C GLY A 210 34.42 -26.04 2.95
N GLY A 211 33.60 -25.96 1.91
CA GLY A 211 34.06 -25.93 0.50
C GLY A 211 33.85 -27.24 -0.27
N GLU A 212 33.16 -28.23 0.34
CA GLU A 212 32.75 -29.44 -0.36
C GLU A 212 31.82 -29.16 -1.55
N VAL A 213 30.97 -28.14 -1.40
CA VAL A 213 30.00 -27.70 -2.41
C VAL A 213 30.07 -26.18 -2.56
N GLN A 214 29.77 -25.70 -3.75
CA GLN A 214 29.59 -24.27 -4.04
C GLN A 214 28.10 -23.93 -4.15
N HIS A 215 27.70 -22.76 -3.66
CA HIS A 215 26.33 -22.27 -3.75
C HIS A 215 25.97 -21.89 -5.19
N THR A 216 24.74 -22.21 -5.57
CA THR A 216 24.26 -21.99 -6.96
C THR A 216 23.77 -20.55 -7.24
N GLY A 217 23.86 -19.67 -6.23
CA GLY A 217 23.37 -18.29 -6.32
C GLY A 217 21.91 -18.14 -5.86
N VAL A 218 21.42 -16.91 -5.89
CA VAL A 218 20.06 -16.58 -5.40
C VAL A 218 18.97 -16.89 -6.42
N ILE A 219 19.26 -16.90 -7.72
CA ILE A 219 18.28 -17.04 -8.80
C ILE A 219 17.43 -18.33 -8.69
N PRO A 220 17.98 -19.52 -8.38
CA PRO A 220 17.17 -20.73 -8.18
C PRO A 220 16.14 -20.59 -7.06
N PHE A 221 16.46 -19.89 -5.97
CA PHE A 221 15.53 -19.64 -4.86
C PHE A 221 14.47 -18.61 -5.23
N LEU A 222 14.84 -17.60 -6.04
CA LEU A 222 13.86 -16.63 -6.57
C LEU A 222 12.84 -17.31 -7.49
N LYS A 223 13.25 -18.24 -8.34
CA LYS A 223 12.34 -19.06 -9.16
C LYS A 223 11.38 -19.89 -8.30
N LYS A 224 11.85 -20.42 -7.18
CA LYS A 224 11.00 -21.13 -6.22
C LYS A 224 9.97 -20.18 -5.61
N PHE A 225 10.37 -19.00 -5.12
CA PHE A 225 9.45 -18.00 -4.61
C PHE A 225 8.44 -17.53 -5.68
N GLU A 226 8.87 -17.32 -6.92
CA GLU A 226 7.98 -16.99 -8.03
C GLU A 226 6.91 -18.07 -8.24
N ALA A 227 7.31 -19.34 -8.29
CA ALA A 227 6.39 -20.47 -8.44
C ALA A 227 5.41 -20.54 -7.27
N THR A 228 5.86 -20.32 -6.04
CA THR A 228 5.03 -20.29 -4.84
C THR A 228 4.00 -19.17 -4.90
N VAL A 229 4.43 -17.94 -5.19
CA VAL A 229 3.55 -16.78 -5.31
C VAL A 229 2.49 -16.99 -6.40
N ARG A 230 2.84 -17.63 -7.51
CA ARG A 230 1.97 -17.85 -8.66
C ARG A 230 1.04 -19.06 -8.53
N SER A 231 1.35 -20.02 -7.67
CA SER A 231 0.58 -21.25 -7.52
C SER A 231 -0.76 -21.05 -6.80
N CYS A 232 -0.91 -19.97 -6.03
CA CYS A 232 -2.15 -19.61 -5.37
C CYS A 232 -2.81 -18.42 -6.06
N THR A 233 -4.14 -18.49 -6.22
CA THR A 233 -4.92 -17.39 -6.76
C THR A 233 -5.65 -16.65 -5.66
N GLN A 234 -5.64 -15.34 -5.71
CA GLN A 234 -6.46 -14.51 -4.84
C GLN A 234 -7.94 -14.61 -5.30
N ASN A 235 -8.73 -15.43 -4.63
CA ASN A 235 -10.16 -15.69 -4.97
C ASN A 235 -10.43 -16.22 -6.40
N GLY A 236 -9.49 -16.90 -7.03
CA GLY A 236 -9.67 -17.39 -8.40
C GLY A 236 -9.70 -16.30 -9.48
N ILE A 237 -9.32 -15.06 -9.16
CA ILE A 237 -9.41 -13.92 -10.08
C ILE A 237 -8.03 -13.46 -10.53
N ARG A 238 -7.03 -13.47 -9.64
CA ARG A 238 -5.64 -13.01 -9.91
C ARG A 238 -4.61 -13.94 -9.30
N GLY A 239 -3.42 -14.02 -9.92
CA GLY A 239 -2.25 -14.63 -9.31
C GLY A 239 -1.72 -13.78 -8.14
N GLY A 240 -0.97 -14.38 -7.23
CA GLY A 240 -0.24 -13.67 -6.20
C GLY A 240 0.83 -12.75 -6.79
N SER A 241 1.27 -11.75 -6.03
CA SER A 241 2.36 -10.84 -6.38
C SER A 241 3.28 -10.64 -5.20
N ALA A 242 4.58 -10.46 -5.47
CA ALA A 242 5.58 -10.21 -4.45
C ALA A 242 6.70 -9.31 -4.96
N THR A 243 7.29 -8.53 -4.03
CA THR A 243 8.52 -7.77 -4.25
C THR A 243 9.63 -8.37 -3.41
N VAL A 244 10.79 -8.60 -4.02
CA VAL A 244 11.98 -9.14 -3.35
C VAL A 244 13.00 -8.03 -3.13
N HIS A 245 13.55 -7.97 -1.91
CA HIS A 245 14.47 -6.93 -1.48
C HIS A 245 15.91 -7.44 -1.46
N PHE A 246 16.84 -6.65 -2.00
CA PHE A 246 18.28 -6.92 -2.01
C PHE A 246 19.09 -5.65 -1.71
N PRO A 247 20.21 -5.76 -0.97
CA PRO A 247 21.13 -4.65 -0.82
C PRO A 247 21.92 -4.42 -2.11
N ILE A 248 22.20 -3.16 -2.45
CA ILE A 248 22.94 -2.78 -3.66
C ILE A 248 24.36 -3.39 -3.69
N TRP A 249 24.91 -3.73 -2.55
CA TRP A 249 26.24 -4.35 -2.42
C TRP A 249 26.24 -5.87 -2.49
N HIS A 250 25.10 -6.52 -2.80
CA HIS A 250 25.02 -7.96 -2.96
C HIS A 250 25.84 -8.44 -4.17
N GLN A 251 26.58 -9.54 -4.03
CA GLN A 251 27.46 -10.08 -5.05
C GLN A 251 26.81 -10.27 -6.43
N GLU A 252 25.52 -10.64 -6.45
CA GLU A 252 24.76 -10.92 -7.69
C GLU A 252 23.87 -9.74 -8.11
N ILE A 253 24.12 -8.51 -7.62
CA ILE A 253 23.22 -7.36 -7.86
C ILE A 253 23.01 -7.06 -9.35
N GLU A 254 24.07 -7.20 -10.17
CA GLU A 254 24.00 -6.98 -11.61
C GLU A 254 23.06 -7.97 -12.32
N ASP A 255 23.05 -9.23 -11.86
CA ASP A 255 22.12 -10.24 -12.36
C ASP A 255 20.69 -10.00 -11.85
N ILE A 256 20.54 -9.52 -10.60
CA ILE A 256 19.24 -9.30 -9.95
C ILE A 256 18.48 -8.16 -10.65
N ILE A 257 19.11 -7.04 -10.95
CA ILE A 257 18.43 -5.88 -11.54
C ILE A 257 17.87 -6.16 -12.94
N VAL A 258 18.41 -7.16 -13.66
CA VAL A 258 17.96 -7.52 -15.01
C VAL A 258 16.94 -8.67 -15.04
N LEU A 259 16.59 -9.26 -13.89
CA LEU A 259 15.73 -10.44 -13.83
C LEU A 259 14.34 -10.23 -14.44
N LYS A 260 13.85 -9.01 -14.44
CA LYS A 260 12.50 -8.67 -14.92
C LYS A 260 12.43 -8.27 -16.38
N ASN A 261 13.55 -7.90 -17.01
CA ASN A 261 13.52 -7.39 -18.37
C ASN A 261 13.18 -8.49 -19.42
N ASN A 262 12.84 -8.07 -20.63
CA ASN A 262 12.47 -8.96 -21.74
C ASN A 262 13.65 -9.48 -22.56
N LYS A 263 14.89 -9.16 -22.14
CA LYS A 263 16.13 -9.62 -22.81
C LYS A 263 16.59 -10.95 -22.19
N GLY A 264 17.18 -11.82 -22.99
CA GLY A 264 17.71 -13.11 -22.54
C GLY A 264 16.68 -14.26 -22.52
N THR A 265 17.10 -15.42 -22.01
CA THR A 265 16.28 -16.64 -21.93
C THR A 265 15.48 -16.72 -20.62
N GLU A 266 14.40 -17.51 -20.60
CA GLU A 266 13.61 -17.77 -19.38
C GLU A 266 14.45 -18.37 -18.25
N ASP A 267 15.52 -19.10 -18.59
CA ASP A 267 16.39 -19.70 -17.58
C ASP A 267 17.14 -18.66 -16.73
N ASN A 268 17.37 -17.47 -17.29
CA ASN A 268 18.11 -16.39 -16.65
C ASN A 268 17.18 -15.25 -16.19
N ARG A 269 15.87 -15.47 -16.14
CA ARG A 269 14.88 -14.45 -15.76
C ARG A 269 13.90 -14.96 -14.71
N VAL A 270 13.41 -14.03 -13.87
CA VAL A 270 12.34 -14.23 -12.89
C VAL A 270 11.43 -13.01 -13.01
N ARG A 271 10.56 -13.03 -14.02
CA ARG A 271 9.82 -11.84 -14.48
C ARG A 271 8.57 -11.51 -13.68
N LYS A 272 8.02 -12.50 -12.95
CA LYS A 272 6.76 -12.35 -12.24
C LYS A 272 6.91 -11.91 -10.77
N LEU A 273 8.15 -11.66 -10.34
CA LEU A 273 8.46 -10.95 -9.11
C LEU A 273 8.87 -9.52 -9.43
N ASP A 274 8.62 -8.59 -8.52
CA ASP A 274 9.18 -7.24 -8.54
C ASP A 274 10.42 -7.19 -7.64
N TYR A 275 11.29 -6.21 -7.83
CA TYR A 275 12.56 -6.12 -7.10
C TYR A 275 12.72 -4.74 -6.48
N SER A 276 13.19 -4.70 -5.24
CA SER A 276 13.50 -3.47 -4.50
C SER A 276 14.96 -3.48 -4.10
N ILE A 277 15.70 -2.46 -4.55
CA ILE A 277 17.12 -2.32 -4.26
C ILE A 277 17.30 -1.36 -3.09
N GLN A 278 17.92 -1.87 -2.05
CA GLN A 278 18.21 -1.13 -0.82
C GLN A 278 19.52 -0.39 -0.97
N ILE A 279 19.50 0.93 -0.72
CA ILE A 279 20.64 1.82 -0.93
C ILE A 279 20.87 2.63 0.34
N SER A 280 22.12 2.75 0.78
CA SER A 280 22.53 3.62 1.88
C SER A 280 23.33 4.82 1.37
N LYS A 281 23.55 5.79 2.25
CA LYS A 281 24.22 7.07 1.98
C LYS A 281 25.58 6.90 1.29
N ILE A 282 26.42 5.99 1.78
CA ILE A 282 27.77 5.78 1.23
C ILE A 282 27.76 5.48 -0.28
N PHE A 283 26.74 4.78 -0.78
CA PHE A 283 26.63 4.42 -2.19
C PHE A 283 26.24 5.63 -3.05
N TYR A 284 25.36 6.51 -2.54
CA TYR A 284 25.07 7.80 -3.19
C TYR A 284 26.30 8.71 -3.23
N GLU A 285 27.08 8.76 -2.16
CA GLU A 285 28.33 9.53 -2.12
C GLU A 285 29.33 9.01 -3.14
N ARG A 286 29.49 7.68 -3.27
CA ARG A 286 30.36 7.06 -4.27
C ARG A 286 29.88 7.31 -5.69
N PHE A 287 28.56 7.30 -5.92
CA PHE A 287 27.98 7.67 -7.21
C PHE A 287 28.37 9.12 -7.59
N ILE A 288 28.22 10.07 -6.67
CA ILE A 288 28.53 11.47 -6.90
C ILE A 288 30.04 11.67 -7.15
N ARG A 289 30.90 10.93 -6.42
CA ARG A 289 32.36 11.04 -6.52
C ARG A 289 32.95 10.17 -7.64
N ASN A 290 32.14 9.41 -8.36
CA ASN A 290 32.57 8.43 -9.37
C ASN A 290 33.60 7.42 -8.83
N GLU A 291 33.32 6.87 -7.65
CA GLU A 291 34.11 5.85 -6.96
C GLU A 291 33.58 4.44 -7.28
N GLU A 292 34.29 3.40 -6.81
CA GLU A 292 33.88 2.01 -6.95
C GLU A 292 32.97 1.56 -5.80
N ILE A 293 32.07 0.62 -6.07
CA ILE A 293 31.29 -0.15 -5.08
C ILE A 293 31.84 -1.56 -5.03
N THR A 294 32.08 -2.07 -3.85
CA THR A 294 32.47 -3.46 -3.62
C THR A 294 31.25 -4.33 -3.34
N LEU A 295 31.11 -5.39 -4.10
CA LEU A 295 30.04 -6.36 -3.99
C LEU A 295 30.53 -7.58 -3.20
N PHE A 296 29.73 -7.98 -2.22
CA PHE A 296 30.03 -9.12 -1.32
C PHE A 296 28.93 -10.16 -1.32
N SER A 297 29.31 -11.41 -1.12
CA SER A 297 28.36 -12.41 -0.61
C SER A 297 28.10 -12.11 0.87
N PRO A 298 26.84 -12.01 1.33
CA PRO A 298 26.53 -11.74 2.73
C PRO A 298 27.18 -12.71 3.71
N HIS A 299 27.36 -13.96 3.30
CA HIS A 299 28.05 -15.02 4.07
C HIS A 299 29.50 -14.68 4.41
N ASP A 300 30.21 -14.00 3.50
CA ASP A 300 31.65 -13.72 3.65
C ASP A 300 31.92 -12.44 4.47
N VAL A 301 30.87 -11.69 4.78
CA VAL A 301 30.92 -10.42 5.54
C VAL A 301 29.92 -10.45 6.72
N PRO A 302 30.16 -11.28 7.75
CA PRO A 302 29.24 -11.46 8.86
C PRO A 302 28.84 -10.14 9.53
N GLY A 303 27.55 -9.95 9.84
CA GLY A 303 27.03 -8.74 10.47
C GLY A 303 26.84 -7.54 9.54
N LEU A 304 27.37 -7.57 8.31
CA LEU A 304 27.24 -6.42 7.39
C LEU A 304 25.77 -6.14 7.04
N TYR A 305 24.98 -7.19 6.75
CA TYR A 305 23.55 -7.02 6.48
C TYR A 305 22.79 -6.52 7.72
N ASP A 306 23.18 -6.95 8.92
CA ASP A 306 22.56 -6.50 10.17
C ASP A 306 22.90 -5.03 10.49
N ALA A 307 24.08 -4.55 10.11
CA ALA A 307 24.46 -3.16 10.23
C ALA A 307 23.85 -2.25 9.12
N PHE A 308 23.42 -2.82 8.01
CA PHE A 308 22.98 -2.06 6.84
C PHE A 308 21.78 -1.15 7.14
N GLY A 309 21.94 0.15 6.90
CA GLY A 309 20.97 1.19 7.26
C GLY A 309 21.05 1.66 8.72
N THR A 310 22.14 1.33 9.44
CA THR A 310 22.47 1.87 10.76
C THR A 310 23.77 2.63 10.73
N ASP A 311 24.05 3.42 11.76
CA ASP A 311 25.25 4.28 11.83
C ASP A 311 26.59 3.53 11.76
N GLY A 312 26.59 2.24 12.12
CA GLY A 312 27.81 1.41 12.08
C GLY A 312 28.12 0.76 10.73
N PHE A 313 27.26 0.94 9.72
CA PHE A 313 27.38 0.23 8.45
C PHE A 313 28.60 0.69 7.64
N ASP A 314 28.81 1.98 7.49
CA ASP A 314 29.86 2.55 6.63
C ASP A 314 31.26 2.10 7.09
N ASP A 315 31.54 2.16 8.40
CA ASP A 315 32.81 1.73 8.97
C ASP A 315 33.04 0.21 8.76
N LEU A 316 31.99 -0.60 8.97
CA LEU A 316 32.07 -2.03 8.79
C LEU A 316 32.27 -2.41 7.32
N TYR A 317 31.54 -1.77 6.41
CA TYR A 317 31.65 -1.98 4.96
C TYR A 317 33.06 -1.63 4.45
N VAL A 318 33.59 -0.45 4.79
CA VAL A 318 34.97 -0.04 4.45
C VAL A 318 36.00 -0.95 5.12
N GLY A 319 35.74 -1.43 6.33
CA GLY A 319 36.59 -2.41 7.01
C GLY A 319 36.72 -3.71 6.22
N TYR A 320 35.62 -4.24 5.71
CA TYR A 320 35.63 -5.42 4.84
C TYR A 320 36.31 -5.16 3.48
N GLU A 321 36.15 -3.99 2.89
CA GLU A 321 36.86 -3.60 1.67
C GLU A 321 38.39 -3.60 1.83
N ARG A 322 38.89 -3.23 2.99
CA ARG A 322 40.34 -3.25 3.28
C ARG A 322 40.89 -4.63 3.51
N ASN A 323 40.04 -5.62 3.81
CA ASN A 323 40.46 -7.00 4.03
C ASN A 323 40.61 -7.76 2.72
N GLY A 324 41.85 -7.85 2.20
CA GLY A 324 42.17 -8.51 0.93
C GLY A 324 41.90 -10.02 0.88
N SER A 325 41.60 -10.68 2.02
CA SER A 325 41.29 -12.13 2.06
C SER A 325 39.82 -12.45 1.75
N ILE A 326 38.92 -11.47 1.74
CA ILE A 326 37.50 -11.67 1.49
C ILE A 326 37.24 -11.68 -0.01
N PRO A 327 36.56 -12.72 -0.54
CA PRO A 327 36.11 -12.74 -1.93
C PRO A 327 35.18 -11.57 -2.25
N ARG A 328 35.45 -10.88 -3.32
CA ARG A 328 34.68 -9.68 -3.69
C ARG A 328 34.78 -9.38 -5.17
N LYS A 329 33.85 -8.59 -5.66
CA LYS A 329 33.86 -7.96 -6.99
C LYS A 329 33.75 -6.43 -6.77
N THR A 330 34.36 -5.63 -7.64
CA THR A 330 34.16 -4.18 -7.67
C THR A 330 33.50 -3.76 -8.97
N ILE A 331 32.68 -2.72 -8.89
CA ILE A 331 32.00 -2.10 -10.04
C ILE A 331 32.01 -0.58 -9.85
N GLY A 332 32.08 0.17 -10.94
CA GLY A 332 31.91 1.63 -10.86
C GLY A 332 30.54 2.01 -10.33
N ALA A 333 30.48 2.92 -9.34
CA ALA A 333 29.21 3.34 -8.76
C ALA A 333 28.27 3.94 -9.83
N GLN A 334 28.81 4.80 -10.70
CA GLN A 334 28.01 5.37 -11.80
C GLN A 334 27.50 4.31 -12.76
N GLU A 335 28.30 3.30 -13.12
CA GLU A 335 27.89 2.19 -13.96
C GLU A 335 26.68 1.46 -13.35
N LEU A 336 26.80 0.99 -12.11
CA LEU A 336 25.74 0.26 -11.43
C LEU A 336 24.46 1.07 -11.28
N PHE A 337 24.55 2.34 -10.89
CA PHE A 337 23.37 3.20 -10.73
C PHE A 337 22.69 3.52 -12.07
N LEU A 338 23.44 3.74 -13.12
CA LEU A 338 22.89 3.99 -14.45
C LEU A 338 22.19 2.73 -15.00
N ASP A 339 22.75 1.55 -14.78
CA ASP A 339 22.10 0.29 -15.15
C ASP A 339 20.81 0.07 -14.32
N LEU A 340 20.84 0.34 -13.03
CA LEU A 340 19.66 0.29 -12.17
C LEU A 340 18.54 1.22 -12.69
N LEU A 341 18.86 2.48 -13.00
CA LEU A 341 17.89 3.45 -13.48
C LEU A 341 17.35 3.07 -14.86
N LYS A 342 18.18 2.53 -15.74
CA LYS A 342 17.78 2.04 -17.05
C LYS A 342 16.82 0.86 -16.95
N GLU A 343 17.13 -0.15 -16.14
CA GLU A 343 16.24 -1.30 -15.93
C GLU A 343 14.93 -0.87 -15.23
N ARG A 344 15.00 0.11 -14.30
CA ARG A 344 13.83 0.72 -13.72
C ARG A 344 12.95 1.42 -14.77
N ALA A 345 13.54 2.14 -15.71
CA ALA A 345 12.82 2.82 -16.78
C ALA A 345 12.19 1.80 -17.78
N GLU A 346 12.96 0.75 -18.17
CA GLU A 346 12.48 -0.26 -19.11
C GLU A 346 11.35 -1.13 -18.55
N THR A 347 11.38 -1.46 -17.25
CA THR A 347 10.44 -2.40 -16.65
C THR A 347 9.35 -1.71 -15.80
N GLY A 348 9.58 -0.49 -15.34
CA GLY A 348 8.73 0.21 -14.38
C GLY A 348 8.72 -0.38 -12.96
N ARG A 349 9.39 -1.51 -12.74
CA ARG A 349 9.20 -2.41 -11.59
C ARG A 349 10.46 -2.74 -10.80
N ILE A 350 11.53 -1.97 -10.97
CA ILE A 350 12.69 -1.98 -10.08
C ILE A 350 12.53 -0.81 -9.12
N TYR A 351 12.32 -1.11 -7.83
CA TYR A 351 12.04 -0.14 -6.79
C TYR A 351 13.31 0.27 -6.06
N ILE A 352 13.26 1.41 -5.37
CA ILE A 352 14.38 1.92 -4.58
C ILE A 352 13.91 2.03 -3.13
N MET A 353 14.74 1.53 -2.20
CA MET A 353 14.53 1.67 -0.77
C MET A 353 15.74 2.36 -0.14
N ASN A 354 15.57 3.58 0.34
CA ASN A 354 16.60 4.32 1.07
C ASN A 354 16.65 3.81 2.52
N ILE A 355 17.46 2.78 2.74
CA ILE A 355 17.46 2.02 3.99
C ILE A 355 17.82 2.87 5.22
N ASP A 356 18.66 3.88 5.04
CA ASP A 356 19.04 4.81 6.12
C ASP A 356 17.82 5.62 6.58
N HIS A 357 17.02 6.14 5.64
CA HIS A 357 15.82 6.91 5.96
C HIS A 357 14.73 6.03 6.58
N CYS A 358 14.64 4.76 6.15
CA CYS A 358 13.72 3.80 6.76
C CYS A 358 14.03 3.50 8.23
N ASN A 359 15.27 3.71 8.67
CA ASN A 359 15.70 3.48 10.04
C ASN A 359 15.86 4.77 10.85
N SER A 360 16.45 5.82 10.29
CA SER A 360 16.63 7.11 10.98
C SER A 360 15.30 7.79 11.27
N HIS A 361 14.41 7.86 10.29
CA HIS A 361 13.06 8.42 10.40
C HIS A 361 12.01 7.31 10.56
N SER A 362 12.09 6.57 11.65
CA SER A 362 11.23 5.42 11.97
C SER A 362 10.70 5.55 13.39
N SER A 363 9.52 5.02 13.64
CA SER A 363 8.98 4.88 14.99
C SER A 363 9.66 3.78 15.81
N PHE A 364 10.50 2.94 15.20
CA PHE A 364 11.10 1.77 15.84
C PHE A 364 12.52 2.01 16.32
N VAL A 365 12.88 1.36 17.43
CA VAL A 365 14.25 1.12 17.86
C VAL A 365 14.81 -0.09 17.11
N ASP A 366 13.97 -1.09 16.87
CA ASP A 366 14.32 -2.25 16.06
C ASP A 366 14.59 -1.87 14.61
N LYS A 367 15.56 -2.56 14.01
CA LYS A 367 15.92 -2.32 12.61
C LYS A 367 14.80 -2.72 11.65
N VAL A 368 14.55 -1.86 10.68
CA VAL A 368 13.75 -2.12 9.48
C VAL A 368 14.69 -2.61 8.37
N SER A 369 14.45 -3.82 7.86
CA SER A 369 15.31 -4.44 6.85
C SER A 369 14.66 -4.55 5.48
N MET A 370 13.35 -4.30 5.36
CA MET A 370 12.60 -4.51 4.12
C MET A 370 11.29 -3.72 4.10
N SER A 371 10.59 -3.77 3.00
CA SER A 371 9.24 -3.23 2.84
C SER A 371 8.29 -4.29 2.27
N ASN A 372 7.01 -3.92 2.11
CA ASN A 372 5.98 -4.77 1.49
C ASN A 372 6.06 -4.75 -0.05
N LEU A 373 5.07 -5.36 -0.70
CA LEU A 373 4.93 -5.39 -2.16
C LEU A 373 4.94 -3.97 -2.77
N CYS A 374 4.20 -3.04 -2.18
CA CYS A 374 4.00 -1.69 -2.73
C CYS A 374 4.89 -0.62 -2.07
N GLN A 375 5.85 -0.99 -1.25
CA GLN A 375 6.92 -0.16 -0.69
C GLN A 375 6.49 0.87 0.37
N GLU A 376 5.24 0.87 0.87
CA GLU A 376 4.80 1.82 1.89
C GLU A 376 4.99 1.33 3.32
N ILE A 377 5.10 0.02 3.54
CA ILE A 377 5.16 -0.58 4.87
C ILE A 377 6.61 -0.88 5.24
N THR A 378 7.11 -0.19 6.25
CA THR A 378 8.48 -0.33 6.75
C THR A 378 8.44 -0.75 8.22
N LEU A 379 8.38 -2.06 8.43
CA LEU A 379 8.24 -2.70 9.75
C LEU A 379 9.45 -3.60 10.05
N PRO A 380 9.85 -3.72 11.32
CA PRO A 380 10.84 -4.72 11.73
C PRO A 380 10.36 -6.13 11.44
N THR A 381 11.28 -6.97 10.96
CA THR A 381 11.08 -8.38 10.67
C THR A 381 12.21 -9.21 11.30
N LYS A 382 11.98 -10.52 11.46
CA LYS A 382 13.00 -11.46 11.87
C LYS A 382 12.80 -12.80 11.14
N PRO A 383 13.84 -13.35 10.50
CA PRO A 383 13.74 -14.60 9.76
C PRO A 383 13.15 -15.74 10.60
N LEU A 384 12.37 -16.61 9.95
CA LEU A 384 11.90 -17.86 10.53
C LEU A 384 13.01 -18.92 10.48
N GLN A 385 13.19 -19.68 11.55
CA GLN A 385 14.02 -20.89 11.56
C GLN A 385 13.16 -22.15 11.36
N HIS A 386 11.90 -22.12 11.78
CA HIS A 386 10.88 -23.13 11.49
C HIS A 386 9.48 -22.48 11.43
N ILE A 387 8.48 -23.19 10.92
CA ILE A 387 7.15 -22.59 10.64
C ILE A 387 6.42 -22.12 11.91
N ASP A 388 6.63 -22.77 13.02
CA ASP A 388 6.05 -22.43 14.32
C ASP A 388 7.06 -21.65 15.21
N ASP A 389 8.05 -20.99 14.60
CA ASP A 389 9.09 -20.25 15.30
C ASP A 389 8.51 -19.11 16.14
N PRO A 390 8.58 -19.21 17.49
CA PRO A 390 8.06 -18.16 18.36
C PRO A 390 8.97 -16.92 18.41
N ASP A 391 10.19 -17.02 17.93
CA ASP A 391 11.20 -15.95 17.94
C ASP A 391 11.31 -15.24 16.58
N GLY A 392 10.72 -15.79 15.53
CA GLY A 392 10.57 -15.12 14.24
C GLY A 392 9.55 -13.99 14.29
N GLU A 393 9.67 -13.03 13.39
CA GLU A 393 8.68 -11.96 13.22
C GLU A 393 8.31 -11.81 11.73
N ILE A 394 7.09 -12.23 11.37
CA ILE A 394 6.44 -11.85 10.11
C ILE A 394 5.63 -10.60 10.40
N ALA A 395 5.93 -9.50 9.71
CA ALA A 395 5.22 -8.26 9.91
C ALA A 395 3.95 -8.20 9.05
N LEU A 396 2.85 -7.80 9.67
CA LEU A 396 1.58 -7.55 9.00
C LEU A 396 1.16 -6.10 9.20
N CYS A 397 0.54 -5.52 8.17
CA CYS A 397 -0.07 -4.21 8.26
C CYS A 397 -1.52 -4.24 7.76
N ILE A 398 -2.42 -3.65 8.56
CA ILE A 398 -3.83 -3.46 8.22
C ILE A 398 -4.01 -2.00 7.84
N LEU A 399 -4.65 -1.76 6.69
CA LEU A 399 -4.69 -0.45 6.05
C LEU A 399 -6.06 0.22 6.13
N SER A 400 -6.05 1.55 6.05
CA SER A 400 -7.21 2.41 5.79
C SER A 400 -6.74 3.73 5.18
N ALA A 401 -7.64 4.51 4.60
CA ALA A 401 -7.29 5.85 4.12
C ALA A 401 -8.40 6.86 4.36
N ILE A 402 -8.02 8.11 4.58
CA ILE A 402 -8.95 9.23 4.67
C ILE A 402 -9.08 9.87 3.29
N ASN A 403 -10.30 10.08 2.84
CA ASN A 403 -10.59 10.83 1.61
C ASN A 403 -10.52 12.32 1.89
N VAL A 404 -9.30 12.88 1.79
CA VAL A 404 -9.04 14.29 2.13
C VAL A 404 -9.81 15.28 1.25
N GLY A 405 -10.16 14.90 0.02
CA GLY A 405 -11.02 15.70 -0.84
C GLY A 405 -12.47 15.88 -0.33
N LYS A 406 -12.90 15.06 0.67
CA LYS A 406 -14.24 15.11 1.28
C LYS A 406 -14.26 15.57 2.73
N VAL A 407 -13.14 15.84 3.34
CA VAL A 407 -13.05 16.41 4.70
C VAL A 407 -13.55 17.85 4.66
N LYS A 408 -14.31 18.24 5.68
CA LYS A 408 -14.91 19.58 5.79
C LYS A 408 -14.00 20.55 6.53
N ASP A 409 -13.53 20.12 7.69
CA ASP A 409 -12.79 20.92 8.66
C ASP A 409 -11.94 20.00 9.57
N ASP A 410 -11.09 20.59 10.41
CA ASP A 410 -10.17 19.86 11.28
C ASP A 410 -10.90 18.99 12.31
N SER A 411 -12.05 19.42 12.82
CA SER A 411 -12.83 18.63 13.77
C SER A 411 -13.35 17.33 13.15
N GLU A 412 -13.83 17.39 11.90
CA GLU A 412 -14.21 16.19 11.17
C GLU A 412 -12.98 15.35 10.82
N PHE A 413 -11.85 15.98 10.50
CA PHE A 413 -10.61 15.26 10.21
C PHE A 413 -10.11 14.47 11.42
N GLU A 414 -10.10 15.06 12.60
CA GLU A 414 -9.77 14.39 13.86
C GLU A 414 -10.70 13.20 14.12
N GLU A 415 -12.00 13.39 13.97
CA GLU A 415 -13.02 12.34 14.11
C GLU A 415 -12.78 11.16 13.14
N LEU A 416 -12.49 11.45 11.86
CA LEU A 416 -12.23 10.43 10.86
C LEU A 416 -10.93 9.67 11.15
N CYS A 417 -9.89 10.34 11.62
CA CYS A 417 -8.64 9.71 12.05
C CYS A 417 -8.89 8.76 13.25
N ASP A 418 -9.63 9.21 14.26
CA ASP A 418 -9.98 8.37 15.42
C ASP A 418 -10.77 7.13 15.00
N LEU A 419 -11.80 7.30 14.18
CA LEU A 419 -12.59 6.18 13.68
C LEU A 419 -11.77 5.19 12.81
N ALA A 420 -10.85 5.69 11.99
CA ALA A 420 -9.98 4.83 11.19
C ALA A 420 -9.07 3.98 12.10
N VAL A 421 -8.38 4.61 13.06
CA VAL A 421 -7.49 3.92 14.01
C VAL A 421 -8.26 2.89 14.83
N ARG A 422 -9.38 3.27 15.45
CA ARG A 422 -10.22 2.36 16.25
C ARG A 422 -10.75 1.19 15.43
N GLY A 423 -11.23 1.46 14.22
CA GLY A 423 -11.76 0.40 13.35
C GLY A 423 -10.68 -0.58 12.86
N LEU A 424 -9.41 -0.18 12.79
CA LEU A 424 -8.30 -1.08 12.47
C LEU A 424 -7.80 -1.83 13.72
N GLU A 425 -7.75 -1.17 14.86
CA GLU A 425 -7.37 -1.76 16.15
C GLU A 425 -8.18 -3.03 16.44
N GLU A 426 -9.49 -2.97 16.28
CA GLU A 426 -10.38 -4.11 16.55
C GLU A 426 -10.12 -5.30 15.62
N LEU A 427 -9.66 -5.07 14.40
CA LEU A 427 -9.37 -6.14 13.46
C LEU A 427 -8.11 -6.94 13.80
N ILE A 428 -7.17 -6.36 14.55
CA ILE A 428 -5.94 -7.06 14.98
C ILE A 428 -6.29 -8.29 15.83
N ASP A 429 -7.25 -8.17 16.72
CA ASP A 429 -7.65 -9.27 17.60
C ASP A 429 -8.73 -10.17 16.97
N TYR A 430 -9.53 -9.62 16.05
CA TYR A 430 -10.61 -10.37 15.36
C TYR A 430 -10.08 -11.29 14.24
N GLN A 431 -8.97 -10.94 13.59
CA GLN A 431 -8.44 -11.75 12.49
C GLN A 431 -7.82 -13.07 12.98
N GLN A 432 -7.73 -14.04 12.06
CA GLN A 432 -7.04 -15.31 12.27
C GLN A 432 -5.67 -15.27 11.60
N TYR A 433 -4.71 -15.87 12.25
CA TYR A 433 -3.32 -15.88 11.81
C TYR A 433 -2.90 -17.31 11.43
N PRO A 434 -2.53 -17.56 10.16
CA PRO A 434 -2.09 -18.90 9.74
C PRO A 434 -0.69 -19.27 10.24
N ILE A 435 0.06 -18.33 10.83
CA ILE A 435 1.45 -18.52 11.28
C ILE A 435 1.67 -17.82 12.63
N VAL A 436 2.28 -18.53 13.56
CA VAL A 436 2.52 -18.08 14.95
C VAL A 436 3.37 -16.81 15.00
N ALA A 437 4.45 -16.73 14.22
CA ALA A 437 5.33 -15.57 14.17
C ALA A 437 4.58 -14.28 13.72
N ALA A 438 3.60 -14.41 12.83
CA ALA A 438 2.78 -13.29 12.38
C ALA A 438 1.77 -12.84 13.45
N GLU A 439 1.14 -13.78 14.15
CA GLU A 439 0.24 -13.47 15.26
C GLU A 439 0.96 -12.74 16.38
N LYS A 440 2.10 -13.31 16.81
CA LYS A 440 2.90 -12.79 17.91
C LYS A 440 3.40 -11.37 17.64
N SER A 441 4.01 -11.14 16.46
CA SER A 441 4.53 -9.83 16.08
C SER A 441 3.42 -8.80 15.93
N THR A 442 2.32 -9.15 15.24
CA THR A 442 1.20 -8.24 14.99
C THR A 442 0.50 -7.84 16.28
N LYS A 443 0.18 -8.78 17.16
CA LYS A 443 -0.45 -8.47 18.45
C LYS A 443 0.47 -7.72 19.41
N ALA A 444 1.79 -7.94 19.33
CA ALA A 444 2.75 -7.25 20.18
C ALA A 444 3.04 -5.81 19.71
N ARG A 445 3.10 -5.57 18.40
CA ARG A 445 3.38 -4.25 17.81
C ARG A 445 2.13 -3.46 17.49
N ARG A 446 1.03 -4.11 17.13
CA ARG A 446 -0.25 -3.50 16.70
C ARG A 446 -0.04 -2.45 15.61
N SER A 447 0.74 -2.78 14.59
CA SER A 447 1.11 -1.86 13.52
C SER A 447 -0.07 -1.57 12.58
N LEU A 448 -0.29 -0.31 12.28
CA LEU A 448 -1.31 0.18 11.36
C LEU A 448 -0.69 0.97 10.21
N GLY A 449 -1.40 1.05 9.08
CA GLY A 449 -1.06 1.92 7.96
C GLY A 449 -2.27 2.73 7.52
N VAL A 450 -2.37 3.98 7.96
CA VAL A 450 -3.40 4.91 7.53
C VAL A 450 -2.78 5.93 6.59
N GLY A 451 -3.43 6.21 5.46
CA GLY A 451 -2.95 7.13 4.44
C GLY A 451 -4.05 8.04 3.89
N PHE A 452 -3.80 8.63 2.74
CA PHE A 452 -4.72 9.52 2.03
C PHE A 452 -5.26 8.88 0.75
N ILE A 453 -6.47 9.29 0.36
CA ILE A 453 -6.94 9.30 -1.02
C ILE A 453 -7.52 10.67 -1.34
N GLY A 454 -7.57 11.01 -2.61
CA GLY A 454 -8.22 12.25 -3.03
C GLY A 454 -7.36 13.50 -2.86
N LEU A 455 -6.02 13.38 -2.78
CA LEU A 455 -5.15 14.57 -2.63
C LEU A 455 -5.28 15.51 -3.84
N ALA A 456 -5.32 14.98 -5.07
CA ALA A 456 -5.52 15.83 -6.25
C ALA A 456 -6.86 16.59 -6.22
N HIS A 457 -7.92 15.94 -5.71
CA HIS A 457 -9.20 16.62 -5.51
C HIS A 457 -9.12 17.70 -4.41
N TYR A 458 -8.40 17.42 -3.32
CA TYR A 458 -8.16 18.40 -2.26
C TYR A 458 -7.45 19.65 -2.79
N LEU A 459 -6.34 19.46 -3.51
CA LEU A 459 -5.59 20.58 -4.12
C LEU A 459 -6.39 21.33 -5.17
N ALA A 460 -7.15 20.62 -6.02
CA ALA A 460 -8.03 21.26 -7.00
C ALA A 460 -9.13 22.14 -6.34
N LYS A 461 -9.65 21.74 -5.18
CA LYS A 461 -10.59 22.57 -4.41
C LYS A 461 -9.93 23.84 -3.86
N LEU A 462 -8.65 23.81 -3.55
CA LEU A 462 -7.88 24.98 -3.13
C LEU A 462 -7.40 25.82 -4.31
N GLY A 463 -7.39 25.27 -5.52
CA GLY A 463 -6.87 25.92 -6.73
C GLY A 463 -5.34 25.93 -6.77
N PHE A 464 -4.68 24.94 -6.17
CA PHE A 464 -3.21 24.84 -6.08
C PHE A 464 -2.69 23.75 -7.00
N ASP A 465 -1.66 24.09 -7.78
CA ASP A 465 -0.94 23.15 -8.62
C ASP A 465 0.09 22.36 -7.81
N TYR A 466 0.37 21.12 -8.22
CA TYR A 466 1.36 20.25 -7.53
C TYR A 466 2.76 20.87 -7.45
N ASP A 467 3.16 21.70 -8.41
CA ASP A 467 4.46 22.38 -8.44
C ASP A 467 4.38 23.82 -7.91
N SER A 468 3.54 24.07 -6.90
CA SER A 468 3.38 25.37 -6.28
C SER A 468 3.75 25.33 -4.79
N GLN A 469 4.28 26.43 -4.27
CA GLN A 469 4.60 26.60 -2.86
C GLN A 469 3.34 26.45 -1.99
N GLU A 470 2.21 26.98 -2.47
CA GLU A 470 0.93 26.93 -1.78
C GLU A 470 0.44 25.48 -1.61
N ALA A 471 0.67 24.62 -2.62
CA ALA A 471 0.34 23.19 -2.51
C ALA A 471 1.24 22.51 -1.48
N TRP A 472 2.53 22.78 -1.47
CA TRP A 472 3.46 22.16 -0.52
C TRP A 472 3.15 22.60 0.91
N ASP A 473 2.84 23.88 1.15
CA ASP A 473 2.45 24.40 2.46
C ASP A 473 1.10 23.83 2.92
N ALA A 474 0.12 23.68 2.02
CA ALA A 474 -1.16 23.05 2.31
C ALA A 474 -0.98 21.57 2.67
N VAL A 475 -0.14 20.84 1.94
CA VAL A 475 0.16 19.41 2.24
C VAL A 475 0.95 19.27 3.54
N HIS A 476 1.82 20.22 3.87
CA HIS A 476 2.52 20.26 5.16
C HIS A 476 1.51 20.31 6.32
N GLY A 477 0.59 21.29 6.31
CA GLY A 477 -0.42 21.44 7.36
C GLY A 477 -1.38 20.23 7.43
N LEU A 478 -1.78 19.70 6.26
CA LEU A 478 -2.61 18.50 6.18
C LEU A 478 -1.91 17.28 6.80
N SER A 479 -0.63 17.05 6.47
CA SER A 479 0.15 15.90 6.94
C SER A 479 0.51 16.03 8.42
N GLU A 480 0.77 17.25 8.90
CA GLU A 480 0.96 17.54 10.31
C GLU A 480 -0.27 17.15 11.12
N SER A 481 -1.45 17.72 10.77
CA SER A 481 -2.71 17.44 11.45
C SER A 481 -3.04 15.95 11.43
N PHE A 482 -2.80 15.30 10.30
CA PHE A 482 -3.04 13.86 10.15
C PHE A 482 -2.23 13.03 11.15
N GLN A 483 -0.91 13.17 11.15
CA GLN A 483 -0.06 12.40 12.05
C GLN A 483 -0.34 12.73 13.52
N TYR A 484 -0.58 13.99 13.83
CA TYR A 484 -0.96 14.43 15.16
C TYR A 484 -2.25 13.75 15.65
N PHE A 485 -3.30 13.73 14.83
CA PHE A 485 -4.58 13.11 15.17
C PHE A 485 -4.49 11.59 15.29
N LEU A 486 -3.70 10.92 14.43
CA LEU A 486 -3.46 9.49 14.55
C LEU A 486 -2.75 9.14 15.87
N LEU A 487 -1.71 9.88 16.24
CA LEU A 487 -0.99 9.68 17.51
C LEU A 487 -1.88 9.96 18.71
N LYS A 488 -2.66 11.04 18.67
CA LYS A 488 -3.63 11.40 19.70
C LYS A 488 -4.67 10.31 19.91
N SER A 489 -5.22 9.75 18.82
CA SER A 489 -6.15 8.62 18.88
C SER A 489 -5.51 7.37 19.49
N SER A 490 -4.31 7.01 19.03
CA SER A 490 -3.58 5.86 19.57
C SER A 490 -3.24 6.02 21.06
N ASN A 491 -2.88 7.22 21.49
CA ASN A 491 -2.66 7.53 22.90
C ASN A 491 -3.97 7.43 23.71
N GLN A 492 -5.08 7.94 23.19
CA GLN A 492 -6.38 7.80 23.83
C GLN A 492 -6.79 6.32 23.97
N ILE A 493 -6.56 5.50 22.95
CA ILE A 493 -6.85 4.06 23.02
C ILE A 493 -5.90 3.37 24.03
N ALA A 494 -4.64 3.84 24.15
CA ALA A 494 -3.73 3.35 25.17
C ALA A 494 -4.21 3.65 26.59
N LYS A 495 -4.82 4.84 26.82
CA LYS A 495 -5.47 5.17 28.09
C LYS A 495 -6.65 4.24 28.41
N GLU A 496 -7.36 3.76 27.39
CA GLU A 496 -8.53 2.87 27.51
C GLU A 496 -8.16 1.38 27.64
N LYS A 497 -7.18 0.92 26.89
CA LYS A 497 -6.87 -0.51 26.72
C LYS A 497 -5.42 -0.91 27.08
N GLY A 498 -4.59 0.06 27.46
CA GLY A 498 -3.14 -0.12 27.66
C GLY A 498 -2.33 0.03 26.38
N ALA A 499 -1.06 0.37 26.52
CA ALA A 499 -0.09 0.47 25.42
C ALA A 499 0.16 -0.90 24.78
N CYS A 500 0.64 -0.93 23.54
CA CYS A 500 1.04 -2.19 22.89
C CYS A 500 2.22 -2.83 23.62
N LYS A 501 2.31 -4.16 23.54
CA LYS A 501 3.33 -4.94 24.28
C LYS A 501 4.77 -4.50 23.97
N TYR A 502 5.04 -4.12 22.72
CA TYR A 502 6.37 -3.67 22.27
C TYR A 502 6.50 -2.14 22.21
N PHE A 503 5.70 -1.40 22.98
CA PHE A 503 5.82 0.05 23.07
C PHE A 503 7.24 0.50 23.44
N ASN A 504 7.89 -0.19 24.40
CA ASN A 504 9.27 0.08 24.80
C ASN A 504 10.32 -0.19 23.70
N ARG A 505 9.95 -0.84 22.60
CA ARG A 505 10.78 -1.05 21.41
C ARG A 505 10.51 0.02 20.32
N THR A 506 9.82 1.09 20.69
CA THR A 506 9.57 2.23 19.82
C THR A 506 10.34 3.47 20.29
N LYS A 507 10.67 4.36 19.37
CA LYS A 507 11.21 5.68 19.68
C LYS A 507 10.18 6.55 20.41
N TYR A 508 8.89 6.29 20.21
CA TYR A 508 7.80 6.94 20.93
C TYR A 508 7.89 6.77 22.45
N SER A 509 8.37 5.61 22.91
CA SER A 509 8.59 5.37 24.35
C SER A 509 9.67 6.27 24.95
N GLN A 510 10.55 6.81 24.11
CA GLN A 510 11.59 7.76 24.47
C GLN A 510 11.13 9.24 24.27
N GLY A 511 9.88 9.43 23.85
CA GLY A 511 9.33 10.75 23.52
C GLY A 511 9.84 11.31 22.19
N ILE A 512 10.43 10.48 21.32
CA ILE A 512 10.90 10.89 20.00
C ILE A 512 9.75 10.72 19.00
N LEU A 513 9.35 11.82 18.36
CA LEU A 513 8.22 11.90 17.44
C LEU A 513 8.72 12.11 15.99
N PRO A 514 7.89 11.95 14.96
CA PRO A 514 8.30 12.19 13.57
C PRO A 514 8.89 13.58 13.33
N ILE A 515 8.40 14.61 14.01
CA ILE A 515 8.91 15.98 13.94
C ILE A 515 10.35 16.14 14.41
N ASP A 516 10.91 15.16 15.14
CA ASP A 516 12.27 15.19 15.66
C ASP A 516 13.29 14.52 14.72
N THR A 517 12.82 13.58 13.85
CA THR A 517 13.71 12.66 13.13
C THR A 517 13.68 12.80 11.61
N TYR A 518 12.83 13.65 11.06
CA TYR A 518 12.74 13.85 9.62
C TYR A 518 14.00 14.48 9.04
N LYS A 519 14.23 14.30 7.74
CA LYS A 519 15.34 14.89 7.01
C LYS A 519 15.17 16.40 6.92
N LYS A 520 16.02 17.16 7.61
CA LYS A 520 15.88 18.63 7.74
C LYS A 520 15.98 19.40 6.43
N ASP A 521 16.63 18.82 5.40
CA ASP A 521 16.68 19.43 4.07
C ASP A 521 15.27 19.70 3.49
N VAL A 522 14.23 18.98 3.92
CA VAL A 522 12.85 19.21 3.47
C VAL A 522 12.30 20.58 3.86
N ASP A 523 12.86 21.21 4.90
CA ASP A 523 12.48 22.56 5.32
C ASP A 523 12.81 23.63 4.26
N GLU A 524 13.70 23.32 3.30
CA GLU A 524 13.93 24.15 2.12
C GLU A 524 12.70 24.22 1.20
N LEU A 525 11.86 23.19 1.21
CA LEU A 525 10.65 23.10 0.38
C LEU A 525 9.44 23.74 1.06
N SER A 526 9.23 23.44 2.32
CA SER A 526 8.08 23.92 3.09
C SER A 526 8.38 23.79 4.58
N ASN A 527 8.29 24.89 5.29
CA ASN A 527 8.50 24.92 6.73
C ASN A 527 7.58 25.91 7.46
N PRO A 528 6.25 25.82 7.31
CA PRO A 528 5.29 26.58 8.11
C PRO A 528 5.45 26.25 9.60
N THR A 529 5.02 27.18 10.46
CA THR A 529 4.91 26.93 11.89
C THR A 529 3.94 25.78 12.16
N LEU A 530 4.33 24.85 13.02
CA LEU A 530 3.48 23.74 13.43
C LEU A 530 2.21 24.27 14.12
N GLN A 531 1.06 23.67 13.79
CA GLN A 531 -0.26 24.16 14.22
C GLN A 531 -0.75 23.49 15.50
N HIS A 532 -0.20 22.30 15.85
CA HIS A 532 -0.65 21.49 16.97
C HIS A 532 0.33 21.51 18.15
N ASP A 533 -0.18 21.26 19.34
CA ASP A 533 0.60 21.16 20.58
C ASP A 533 1.26 19.77 20.70
N TRP A 534 2.37 19.63 19.99
CA TRP A 534 3.18 18.40 19.97
C TRP A 534 3.80 18.09 21.34
N GLU A 535 4.10 19.10 22.16
CA GLU A 535 4.78 18.88 23.44
C GLU A 535 3.80 18.28 24.47
N THR A 536 2.58 18.77 24.55
CA THR A 536 1.56 18.15 25.39
C THR A 536 1.29 16.69 24.96
N LEU A 537 1.21 16.43 23.64
CA LEU A 537 1.05 15.06 23.14
C LEU A 537 2.26 14.19 23.48
N ARG A 538 3.48 14.72 23.40
CA ARG A 538 4.72 14.03 23.78
C ARG A 538 4.72 13.57 25.23
N GLU A 539 4.35 14.44 26.14
CA GLU A 539 4.25 14.11 27.56
C GLU A 539 3.14 13.08 27.84
N ASP A 540 2.00 13.20 27.18
CA ASP A 540 0.93 12.22 27.27
C ASP A 540 1.37 10.83 26.75
N ILE A 541 2.13 10.78 25.64
CA ILE A 541 2.66 9.54 25.11
C ILE A 541 3.68 8.91 26.06
N LYS A 542 4.56 9.69 26.69
CA LYS A 542 5.47 9.18 27.72
C LYS A 542 4.74 8.59 28.91
N LEU A 543 3.65 9.21 29.31
CA LEU A 543 2.89 8.84 30.52
C LEU A 543 2.00 7.60 30.28
N TYR A 544 1.27 7.56 29.17
CA TYR A 544 0.24 6.54 28.92
C TYR A 544 0.63 5.55 27.81
N GLY A 545 1.65 5.86 27.02
CA GLY A 545 2.09 5.08 25.87
C GLY A 545 1.21 5.27 24.62
N LEU A 546 1.47 4.44 23.62
CA LEU A 546 0.64 4.30 22.42
C LEU A 546 0.12 2.87 22.30
N ARG A 547 -1.13 2.75 21.82
CA ARG A 547 -1.72 1.44 21.50
C ARG A 547 -1.07 0.80 20.27
N HIS A 548 -0.47 1.59 19.39
CA HIS A 548 0.11 1.16 18.12
C HIS A 548 1.57 1.61 18.03
N SER A 549 2.43 0.72 17.56
CA SER A 549 3.86 1.01 17.39
C SER A 549 4.15 1.94 16.19
N THR A 550 3.22 2.00 15.23
CA THR A 550 3.28 2.85 14.04
C THR A 550 1.87 3.03 13.47
N LEU A 551 1.61 4.11 12.75
CA LEU A 551 0.24 4.51 12.38
C LEU A 551 0.07 4.92 10.92
N SER A 552 0.98 5.69 10.34
CA SER A 552 0.82 6.26 9.00
C SER A 552 1.66 5.56 7.95
N ALA A 553 1.05 5.30 6.79
CA ALA A 553 1.70 4.81 5.58
C ALA A 553 0.88 5.26 4.37
N GLN A 554 1.54 5.62 3.27
CA GLN A 554 0.82 6.03 2.06
C GLN A 554 0.86 4.92 1.01
N MET A 555 -0.28 4.28 0.84
CA MET A 555 -0.46 3.17 -0.09
C MET A 555 -1.01 3.63 -1.45
N PRO A 556 -0.78 2.87 -2.53
CA PRO A 556 -1.55 3.02 -3.76
C PRO A 556 -2.98 2.51 -3.55
N SER A 557 -3.98 3.21 -4.10
CA SER A 557 -5.40 2.95 -3.81
C SER A 557 -6.28 2.81 -5.05
N GLU A 558 -5.74 2.34 -6.16
CA GLU A 558 -6.41 2.33 -7.47
C GLU A 558 -7.81 1.70 -7.50
N SER A 559 -8.04 0.61 -6.76
CA SER A 559 -9.33 -0.08 -6.80
C SER A 559 -10.36 0.52 -5.85
N SER A 560 -9.96 0.86 -4.65
CA SER A 560 -10.88 1.33 -3.61
C SER A 560 -11.15 2.83 -3.68
N SER A 561 -10.24 3.65 -4.23
CA SER A 561 -10.53 5.05 -4.54
C SER A 561 -11.65 5.19 -5.56
N VAL A 562 -11.74 4.27 -6.56
CA VAL A 562 -12.86 4.19 -7.51
C VAL A 562 -14.19 4.00 -6.78
N VAL A 563 -14.24 3.13 -5.78
CA VAL A 563 -15.45 2.92 -4.94
C VAL A 563 -15.88 4.21 -4.26
N SER A 564 -14.91 4.96 -3.75
CA SER A 564 -15.16 6.22 -3.02
C SER A 564 -15.40 7.42 -3.93
N ASN A 565 -15.36 7.26 -5.25
CA ASN A 565 -15.34 8.37 -6.21
C ASN A 565 -14.28 9.42 -5.80
N ALA A 566 -13.05 8.98 -5.67
CA ALA A 566 -11.89 9.80 -5.29
C ALA A 566 -10.78 9.65 -6.32
N THR A 567 -9.88 10.63 -6.38
CA THR A 567 -8.61 10.47 -7.10
C THR A 567 -7.71 9.47 -6.38
N ASN A 568 -6.86 8.77 -7.12
CA ASN A 568 -6.01 7.71 -6.60
C ASN A 568 -4.95 8.26 -5.65
N GLY A 569 -5.00 7.87 -4.38
CA GLY A 569 -3.99 8.21 -3.38
C GLY A 569 -3.62 9.68 -3.38
N ILE A 570 -2.34 9.93 -3.61
CA ILE A 570 -1.73 11.28 -3.65
C ILE A 570 -1.33 11.72 -5.05
N GLU A 571 -1.60 10.91 -6.08
CA GLU A 571 -1.17 11.18 -7.45
C GLU A 571 -2.09 12.17 -8.17
N PRO A 572 -1.53 13.00 -9.08
CA PRO A 572 -2.33 13.69 -10.07
C PRO A 572 -3.08 12.68 -10.96
N PRO A 573 -4.33 12.94 -11.36
CA PRO A 573 -5.01 12.08 -12.32
C PRO A 573 -4.31 12.13 -13.68
N ARG A 574 -4.29 11.01 -14.40
CA ARG A 574 -3.69 10.92 -15.74
C ARG A 574 -4.47 11.72 -16.78
N GLY A 575 -5.78 11.89 -16.56
CA GLY A 575 -6.70 12.63 -17.38
C GLY A 575 -7.99 12.87 -16.61
N TYR A 576 -8.87 13.71 -17.14
CA TYR A 576 -10.18 13.99 -16.54
C TYR A 576 -11.11 12.78 -16.57
N LEU A 577 -10.97 11.92 -17.59
CA LEU A 577 -11.67 10.66 -17.76
C LEU A 577 -10.64 9.52 -17.77
N SER A 578 -10.72 8.62 -16.81
CA SER A 578 -9.95 7.37 -16.82
C SER A 578 -10.83 6.21 -17.29
N VAL A 579 -10.23 5.29 -18.05
CA VAL A 579 -10.90 4.09 -18.57
C VAL A 579 -10.11 2.87 -18.11
N LYS A 580 -10.73 2.05 -17.27
CA LYS A 580 -10.14 0.78 -16.82
C LYS A 580 -10.86 -0.38 -17.50
N GLN A 581 -10.11 -1.24 -18.17
CA GLN A 581 -10.69 -2.45 -18.76
C GLN A 581 -11.11 -3.44 -17.68
N SER A 582 -12.26 -4.05 -17.85
CA SER A 582 -12.75 -5.13 -16.99
C SER A 582 -13.32 -6.28 -17.81
N LYS A 583 -13.44 -7.47 -17.20
CA LYS A 583 -14.08 -8.64 -17.88
C LYS A 583 -15.52 -8.36 -18.38
N LYS A 584 -16.16 -7.29 -17.89
CA LYS A 584 -17.53 -6.90 -18.24
C LYS A 584 -17.61 -5.62 -19.05
N GLY A 585 -16.49 -5.16 -19.62
CA GLY A 585 -16.36 -3.97 -20.43
C GLY A 585 -15.62 -2.82 -19.72
N PRO A 586 -15.40 -1.70 -20.43
CA PRO A 586 -14.65 -0.57 -19.91
C PRO A 586 -15.37 0.09 -18.73
N LEU A 587 -14.62 0.43 -17.70
CA LEU A 587 -15.09 1.20 -16.55
C LEU A 587 -14.56 2.63 -16.69
N LYS A 588 -15.44 3.54 -17.04
CA LYS A 588 -15.17 4.95 -17.20
C LYS A 588 -15.40 5.69 -15.89
N GLN A 589 -14.42 6.45 -15.44
CA GLN A 589 -14.51 7.29 -14.24
C GLN A 589 -14.05 8.70 -14.55
N ILE A 590 -14.85 9.69 -14.17
CA ILE A 590 -14.54 11.10 -14.31
C ILE A 590 -14.06 11.62 -12.95
N VAL A 591 -13.06 12.50 -12.94
CA VAL A 591 -12.55 13.12 -11.72
C VAL A 591 -13.67 13.79 -10.91
N PRO A 592 -13.61 13.76 -9.57
CA PRO A 592 -14.65 14.35 -8.72
C PRO A 592 -14.89 15.83 -9.02
N GLN A 593 -16.15 16.25 -9.01
CA GLN A 593 -16.55 17.65 -9.25
C GLN A 593 -15.99 18.26 -10.57
N PHE A 594 -15.85 17.43 -11.62
CA PHE A 594 -15.26 17.83 -12.90
C PHE A 594 -15.81 19.17 -13.43
N GLN A 595 -17.14 19.34 -13.45
CA GLN A 595 -17.75 20.53 -14.03
C GLN A 595 -17.33 21.85 -13.36
N SER A 596 -17.05 21.80 -12.04
CA SER A 596 -16.66 22.99 -11.26
C SER A 596 -15.16 23.13 -11.07
N LEU A 597 -14.39 22.04 -11.16
CA LEU A 597 -12.97 22.01 -10.80
C LEU A 597 -12.04 21.64 -11.96
N LYS A 598 -12.55 21.44 -13.17
CA LYS A 598 -11.73 21.00 -14.32
C LYS A 598 -10.49 21.87 -14.57
N ASN A 599 -10.60 23.17 -14.37
CA ASN A 599 -9.48 24.10 -14.61
C ASN A 599 -8.47 24.15 -13.44
N ASN A 600 -8.78 23.49 -12.32
CA ASN A 600 -7.96 23.49 -11.11
C ASN A 600 -7.22 22.17 -10.93
N TYR A 601 -7.55 21.11 -11.67
CA TYR A 601 -6.84 19.85 -11.60
C TYR A 601 -5.50 19.92 -12.32
N THR A 602 -4.42 19.59 -11.63
CA THR A 602 -3.15 19.23 -12.28
C THR A 602 -3.30 17.83 -12.84
N LEU A 603 -3.01 17.64 -14.13
CA LEU A 603 -2.98 16.33 -14.77
C LEU A 603 -1.53 15.80 -14.80
N LEU A 604 -1.36 14.51 -14.60
CA LEU A 604 -0.05 13.88 -14.46
C LEU A 604 0.87 14.13 -15.66
N TRP A 605 0.32 14.01 -16.89
CA TRP A 605 1.10 14.12 -18.12
C TRP A 605 1.30 15.56 -18.60
N ASP A 606 0.60 16.52 -18.00
CA ASP A 606 0.77 17.96 -18.26
C ASP A 606 1.84 18.57 -17.34
N MET A 607 2.29 17.83 -16.33
CA MET A 607 3.36 18.30 -15.45
C MET A 607 4.70 18.34 -16.21
N PRO A 608 5.47 19.44 -16.09
CA PRO A 608 6.74 19.58 -16.82
C PRO A 608 7.84 18.62 -16.33
N SER A 609 7.73 18.14 -15.09
CA SER A 609 8.68 17.20 -14.47
C SER A 609 8.06 16.54 -13.25
N ASN A 610 8.77 15.56 -12.64
CA ASN A 610 8.37 14.95 -11.36
C ASN A 610 8.52 15.86 -10.14
N ARG A 611 9.14 17.03 -10.27
CA ARG A 611 9.56 17.85 -9.14
C ARG A 611 8.44 18.17 -8.16
N GLY A 612 7.28 18.64 -8.66
CA GLY A 612 6.15 18.98 -7.80
C GLY A 612 5.65 17.80 -6.99
N TYR A 613 5.55 16.63 -7.63
CA TYR A 613 5.14 15.40 -6.97
C TYR A 613 6.20 14.91 -5.95
N ILE A 614 7.48 14.90 -6.32
CA ILE A 614 8.58 14.54 -5.42
C ILE A 614 8.59 15.45 -4.17
N ASN A 615 8.37 16.75 -4.35
CA ASN A 615 8.34 17.70 -3.23
C ASN A 615 7.13 17.45 -2.31
N ILE A 616 5.96 17.15 -2.85
CA ILE A 616 4.78 16.75 -2.07
C ILE A 616 5.08 15.49 -1.24
N VAL A 617 5.68 14.47 -1.84
CA VAL A 617 6.05 13.24 -1.13
C VAL A 617 7.06 13.53 -0.01
N ALA A 618 8.05 14.39 -0.26
CA ALA A 618 9.04 14.79 0.74
C ALA A 618 8.38 15.49 1.95
N VAL A 619 7.50 16.44 1.67
CA VAL A 619 6.74 17.18 2.70
C VAL A 619 5.87 16.25 3.53
N MET A 620 5.17 15.30 2.89
CA MET A 620 4.40 14.27 3.59
C MET A 620 5.31 13.38 4.45
N GLN A 621 6.45 12.95 3.91
CA GLN A 621 7.37 12.05 4.62
C GLN A 621 7.91 12.67 5.90
N LYS A 622 7.95 14.00 6.03
CA LYS A 622 8.30 14.71 7.27
C LYS A 622 7.48 14.21 8.47
N PHE A 623 6.22 13.86 8.26
CA PHE A 623 5.28 13.47 9.31
C PHE A 623 4.95 11.98 9.33
N PHE A 624 5.02 11.28 8.19
CA PHE A 624 4.66 9.87 8.11
C PHE A 624 5.72 8.98 8.77
N ASP A 625 5.29 8.12 9.67
CA ASP A 625 6.20 7.24 10.42
C ASP A 625 6.63 5.99 9.63
N GLN A 626 5.87 5.54 8.65
CA GLN A 626 6.30 4.56 7.65
C GLN A 626 6.61 5.23 6.30
N ALA A 627 6.62 4.46 5.21
CA ALA A 627 7.00 4.98 3.90
C ALA A 627 5.78 5.45 3.07
N ILE A 628 6.07 6.00 1.91
CA ILE A 628 5.12 6.49 0.92
C ILE A 628 5.41 5.79 -0.40
N SER A 629 4.41 5.09 -0.97
CA SER A 629 4.48 4.49 -2.31
C SER A 629 4.47 5.59 -3.38
N GLY A 630 5.60 6.25 -3.58
CA GLY A 630 5.73 7.34 -4.56
C GLY A 630 6.11 6.79 -5.94
N ASN A 631 5.33 7.13 -6.96
CA ASN A 631 5.62 6.77 -8.35
C ASN A 631 6.36 7.92 -9.03
N TRP A 632 7.35 7.56 -9.86
CA TRP A 632 7.95 8.53 -10.77
C TRP A 632 7.28 8.40 -12.13
N SER A 633 6.93 9.53 -12.73
CA SER A 633 6.21 9.56 -14.00
C SER A 633 6.87 10.54 -14.96
N TYR A 634 7.23 10.06 -16.14
CA TYR A 634 7.93 10.84 -17.15
C TYR A 634 7.10 10.90 -18.44
N ASN A 635 6.92 12.12 -18.94
CA ASN A 635 6.40 12.34 -20.29
C ASN A 635 7.60 12.63 -21.23
N PRO A 636 7.96 11.71 -22.15
CA PRO A 636 9.07 11.93 -23.08
C PRO A 636 8.92 13.19 -23.92
N GLU A 637 7.70 13.60 -24.23
CA GLU A 637 7.42 14.81 -25.03
C GLU A 637 7.96 16.09 -24.38
N ASN A 638 8.24 16.08 -23.07
CA ASN A 638 8.84 17.21 -22.35
C ASN A 638 10.36 17.30 -22.54
N TYR A 639 10.98 16.35 -23.27
CA TYR A 639 12.44 16.26 -23.43
C TYR A 639 12.85 16.24 -24.90
N PRO A 640 14.11 16.67 -25.21
CA PRO A 640 14.63 16.59 -26.57
C PRO A 640 14.56 15.16 -27.13
N ASP A 641 14.27 15.05 -28.43
CA ASP A 641 14.15 13.78 -29.17
C ASP A 641 13.07 12.82 -28.64
N ASN A 642 12.16 13.30 -27.76
CA ASN A 642 11.16 12.49 -27.04
C ASN A 642 11.79 11.36 -26.24
N GLU A 643 12.98 11.59 -25.70
CA GLU A 643 13.69 10.64 -24.83
C GLU A 643 13.98 11.25 -23.46
N VAL A 644 13.64 10.54 -22.40
CA VAL A 644 13.93 10.99 -21.02
C VAL A 644 15.42 10.72 -20.73
N PRO A 645 16.25 11.76 -20.49
CA PRO A 645 17.64 11.57 -20.17
C PRO A 645 17.82 10.80 -18.85
N VAL A 646 18.73 9.84 -18.80
CA VAL A 646 19.04 9.10 -17.55
C VAL A 646 19.57 10.05 -16.47
N SER A 647 20.21 11.15 -16.84
CA SER A 647 20.64 12.19 -15.92
C SER A 647 19.49 12.86 -15.16
N VAL A 648 18.32 13.00 -15.79
CA VAL A 648 17.11 13.52 -15.13
C VAL A 648 16.63 12.51 -14.06
N MET A 649 16.60 11.22 -14.39
CA MET A 649 16.22 10.18 -13.42
C MET A 649 17.22 10.09 -12.26
N ALA A 650 18.52 10.24 -12.55
CA ALA A 650 19.57 10.29 -11.52
C ALA A 650 19.40 11.51 -10.61
N GLN A 651 19.07 12.68 -11.19
CA GLN A 651 18.79 13.89 -10.40
C GLN A 651 17.56 13.72 -9.51
N ASP A 652 16.49 13.12 -10.02
CA ASP A 652 15.28 12.82 -9.22
C ASP A 652 15.61 11.86 -8.08
N MET A 653 16.42 10.82 -8.34
CA MET A 653 16.86 9.87 -7.32
C MET A 653 17.65 10.55 -6.20
N LEU A 654 18.63 11.41 -6.55
CA LEU A 654 19.42 12.18 -5.58
C LEU A 654 18.54 13.19 -4.81
N THR A 655 17.57 13.81 -5.47
CA THR A 655 16.60 14.72 -4.85
C THR A 655 15.72 13.99 -3.83
N CYS A 656 15.22 12.81 -4.19
CA CYS A 656 14.47 11.97 -3.26
C CYS A 656 15.30 11.59 -2.03
N PHE A 657 16.55 11.20 -2.22
CA PHE A 657 17.43 10.91 -1.09
C PHE A 657 17.73 12.17 -0.26
N LYS A 658 18.02 13.31 -0.87
CA LYS A 658 18.25 14.59 -0.18
C LYS A 658 17.09 14.94 0.76
N TYR A 659 15.86 14.80 0.28
CA TYR A 659 14.66 15.22 1.01
C TYR A 659 14.00 14.11 1.87
N GLY A 660 14.67 12.97 2.04
CA GLY A 660 14.27 11.97 3.03
C GLY A 660 13.21 10.98 2.58
N HIS A 661 12.99 10.81 1.26
CA HIS A 661 12.12 9.74 0.79
C HIS A 661 12.63 8.38 1.24
N LYS A 662 11.77 7.55 1.82
CA LYS A 662 12.14 6.21 2.24
C LYS A 662 12.15 5.22 1.09
N THR A 663 11.20 5.35 0.16
CA THR A 663 11.03 4.42 -0.97
C THR A 663 10.63 5.15 -2.25
N ALA A 664 10.90 4.53 -3.40
CA ALA A 664 10.33 4.89 -4.70
C ALA A 664 9.75 3.62 -5.34
N TYR A 665 8.48 3.70 -5.71
CA TYR A 665 7.69 2.56 -6.21
C TYR A 665 7.75 2.47 -7.73
N TYR A 666 6.64 2.56 -8.47
CA TYR A 666 6.64 2.45 -9.92
C TYR A 666 7.40 3.57 -10.63
N GLN A 667 7.89 3.27 -11.82
CA GLN A 667 8.24 4.27 -12.82
C GLN A 667 7.29 4.12 -14.00
N ASN A 668 6.58 5.20 -14.33
CA ASN A 668 5.67 5.28 -15.45
C ASN A 668 6.28 6.15 -16.55
N THR A 669 6.11 5.74 -17.80
CA THR A 669 6.49 6.55 -18.96
C THR A 669 5.25 6.72 -19.83
N TYR A 670 4.97 7.97 -20.23
CA TYR A 670 3.88 8.26 -21.16
C TYR A 670 4.23 7.67 -22.53
N ASP A 671 3.32 6.89 -23.11
CA ASP A 671 3.52 6.16 -24.37
C ASP A 671 2.72 6.75 -25.55
N GLY A 672 2.14 7.95 -25.37
CA GLY A 672 1.30 8.62 -26.36
C GLY A 672 -0.09 8.00 -26.51
N LYS A 673 -0.37 6.90 -25.83
CA LYS A 673 -1.72 6.32 -25.75
C LYS A 673 -2.43 6.99 -24.61
N SER A 674 -3.22 8.05 -24.92
CA SER A 674 -4.15 8.57 -23.91
C SER A 674 -5.12 7.46 -23.52
N ASP A 675 -5.54 7.42 -22.26
CA ASP A 675 -6.69 6.61 -21.82
C ASP A 675 -7.99 7.03 -22.54
N GLU A 676 -7.95 8.03 -23.41
CA GLU A 676 -9.00 8.43 -24.32
C GLU A 676 -9.09 7.45 -25.47
N ILE A 677 -10.21 6.76 -25.59
CA ILE A 677 -10.53 5.89 -26.73
C ILE A 677 -10.64 6.80 -27.98
N LYS A 678 -9.59 6.87 -28.79
CA LYS A 678 -9.76 7.17 -30.19
C LYS A 678 -10.47 5.96 -30.81
N GLU A 679 -11.64 6.17 -31.40
CA GLU A 679 -12.33 5.15 -32.18
C GLU A 679 -11.48 4.78 -33.41
N GLU A 680 -10.49 3.94 -33.22
CA GLU A 680 -9.87 3.19 -34.31
C GLU A 680 -10.30 1.74 -34.18
N LYS A 681 -10.84 1.21 -35.26
CA LYS A 681 -11.15 -0.21 -35.46
C LYS A 681 -9.87 -1.02 -35.25
N SER A 682 -9.59 -1.41 -34.01
CA SER A 682 -8.44 -2.25 -33.69
C SER A 682 -8.74 -3.72 -33.99
N ASN A 683 -7.76 -4.40 -34.56
CA ASN A 683 -7.76 -5.83 -34.80
C ASN A 683 -8.01 -6.58 -33.48
N LEU A 684 -8.95 -7.52 -33.53
CA LEU A 684 -9.38 -8.32 -32.36
C LEU A 684 -8.21 -9.03 -31.67
N ASP A 685 -7.17 -9.39 -32.40
CA ASP A 685 -5.98 -10.10 -31.91
C ASP A 685 -5.07 -9.21 -31.03
N SER A 686 -4.93 -7.91 -31.35
CA SER A 686 -4.18 -6.98 -30.51
C SER A 686 -4.92 -6.68 -29.20
N LEU A 687 -6.26 -6.59 -29.25
CA LEU A 687 -7.10 -6.38 -28.07
C LEU A 687 -7.05 -7.56 -27.10
N VAL A 688 -6.99 -8.78 -27.62
CA VAL A 688 -6.85 -10.02 -26.82
C VAL A 688 -5.47 -10.07 -26.15
N GLN A 689 -4.41 -9.67 -26.84
CA GLN A 689 -3.05 -9.64 -26.29
C GLN A 689 -2.90 -8.56 -25.21
N ASP A 690 -3.49 -7.38 -25.43
CA ASP A 690 -3.51 -6.28 -24.45
C ASP A 690 -4.34 -6.65 -23.20
N ILE A 691 -5.44 -7.37 -23.37
CA ILE A 691 -6.24 -7.91 -22.27
C ILE A 691 -5.46 -8.95 -21.46
N LEU A 692 -4.73 -9.84 -22.11
CA LEU A 692 -3.91 -10.85 -21.44
C LEU A 692 -2.75 -10.20 -20.66
N ASN A 693 -2.13 -9.16 -21.23
CA ASN A 693 -1.05 -8.43 -20.59
C ASN A 693 -1.55 -7.52 -19.44
N SER A 694 -2.72 -6.90 -19.56
CA SER A 694 -3.30 -6.04 -18.50
C SER A 694 -3.87 -6.80 -17.30
N VAL A 695 -4.16 -8.10 -17.46
CA VAL A 695 -4.67 -8.98 -16.37
C VAL A 695 -3.55 -9.38 -15.40
N GLU A 696 -2.28 -9.24 -15.80
CA GLU A 696 -1.15 -9.76 -15.01
C GLU A 696 -0.57 -8.77 -13.99
N ASP A 697 -0.88 -7.47 -14.07
CA ASP A 697 -0.03 -6.46 -13.41
C ASP A 697 -0.55 -5.80 -12.13
N ASP A 698 -1.79 -6.04 -11.70
CA ASP A 698 -2.33 -5.35 -10.52
C ASP A 698 -2.46 -6.25 -9.29
N CYS A 699 -1.65 -6.01 -8.26
CA CYS A 699 -1.86 -6.61 -6.93
C CYS A 699 -2.91 -5.81 -6.14
N GLU A 700 -4.14 -6.33 -6.09
CA GLU A 700 -5.23 -5.69 -5.33
C GLU A 700 -5.12 -5.85 -3.82
N SER A 701 -4.29 -6.77 -3.32
CA SER A 701 -4.18 -7.02 -1.88
C SER A 701 -3.44 -5.91 -1.13
N CYS A 702 -2.54 -5.20 -1.81
CA CYS A 702 -1.79 -4.07 -1.25
C CYS A 702 -2.37 -2.69 -1.63
N LYS A 703 -3.39 -2.65 -2.48
CA LYS A 703 -4.04 -1.39 -2.89
C LYS A 703 -5.32 -1.18 -2.10
N ILE A 704 -5.51 0.01 -1.57
CA ILE A 704 -6.75 0.43 -0.89
C ILE A 704 -7.86 0.71 -1.90
#